data_b3b59457d9bc203db2ee51fda13695cb
#
_entry.id   b3b59457d9bc203db2ee51fda13695cb
#
_cell.length_a   1.000
_cell.length_b   1.000
_cell.length_c   1.000
_cell.angle_alpha   90.00
_cell.angle_beta   90.00
_cell.angle_gamma   90.00
#
_symmetry.space_group_name_H-M   'P 1'
#
loop_
_entity.id
_entity.type
_entity.pdbx_description
1 polymer ?
#
loop_
_entity_poly.entity_id
_entity_poly.type
_entity_poly.pdbx_seq_one_letter_code
_entity_poly.pdbx_strand_id
1 'polypeptide(L)'
;MRLSHVLLGTAAAAGVLASPTPNDYVVHERRAVLPRSWTEEKRLDKASILPMRIGLTQSNLDRGHDLLMEISDPRSSRYGQHLSVEEVHSLFAPSQETVDRVRAWLESEGIAGDRISQSSNEQFLQFDASAAEVERLLGTEYYLYTHQGSGKSHIACREYHVPHSLQRHIDYITPGIKLLEVEGVKKARSIEKRSFRSPLPPILERLTLPLSELLGNTLLCDVAITPLCISALYNITRGSKATNGNELGIFEDLGDVYSQEDLNLFFSTFAQQIPQGTHPILKAVDGAQAPTSVTNAGPESDLDFQISYPIIWPQNSILFQTDDPNYTANYNFSGFLNTFLDAIDGSYCSEISPLDPPYPNPADGGYKGQLQCGVYQPPKVLSISYGGAEADLPIVYQRRQCAEWMKLGLQGVSVVVASGDSGVEGRNGDPTPTECLGTEGKVFAPDFPATCPYLTTVGGTYLPLGADPRKDEEVAVTSFPSGGGFSNIYERADYQQQAVEDYFSRADPGYPFYESVDNSSFAENGGIYNRIGRAYPDVAAIADNVVIFNKGMPTLIGGTSAAAPVFAAILTRINEERLAVGKSTVGFVNPVLYAHPEVFNDITQGSNPGCGTQGFSAATGWDPVTGLGTPNYPALLDLFMSLP
;
A
#
# COMPACT_ATOMS: atom_id res chain seq x y z
N MET A 1 -32.84 -76.20 10.51
CA MET A 1 -32.38 -74.92 10.98
C MET A 1 -31.91 -74.11 9.78
N ARG A 2 -32.70 -73.13 9.38
CA ARG A 2 -32.40 -72.29 8.18
C ARG A 2 -31.84 -70.97 8.69
N LEU A 3 -30.61 -70.64 8.33
CA LEU A 3 -30.04 -69.30 8.55
C LEU A 3 -30.50 -68.39 7.39
N SER A 4 -31.16 -67.30 7.75
CA SER A 4 -31.51 -66.22 6.85
C SER A 4 -30.41 -65.17 6.93
N HIS A 5 -29.77 -64.87 5.79
CA HIS A 5 -28.85 -63.72 5.64
C HIS A 5 -29.68 -62.49 5.29
N VAL A 6 -29.59 -61.47 6.15
CA VAL A 6 -30.11 -60.12 5.87
C VAL A 6 -28.99 -59.34 5.22
N LEU A 7 -29.14 -58.98 3.91
CA LEU A 7 -28.33 -58.00 3.25
C LEU A 7 -28.83 -56.60 3.61
N LEU A 8 -28.02 -55.83 4.36
CA LEU A 8 -28.19 -54.37 4.48
C LEU A 8 -27.64 -53.72 3.21
N GLY A 9 -28.50 -53.20 2.36
CA GLY A 9 -28.15 -52.34 1.26
C GLY A 9 -27.97 -50.90 1.79
N THR A 10 -26.76 -50.38 1.75
CA THR A 10 -26.48 -48.94 1.94
C THR A 10 -26.88 -48.21 0.68
N ALA A 11 -28.01 -47.50 0.70
CA ALA A 11 -28.37 -46.55 -0.32
C ALA A 11 -27.52 -45.28 -0.15
N ALA A 12 -26.54 -45.09 -1.01
CA ALA A 12 -25.87 -43.78 -1.14
C ALA A 12 -26.89 -42.81 -1.74
N ALA A 13 -27.36 -41.86 -0.95
CA ALA A 13 -28.14 -40.75 -1.45
C ALA A 13 -27.19 -39.80 -2.19
N ALA A 14 -27.12 -39.93 -3.52
CA ALA A 14 -26.56 -38.91 -4.38
C ALA A 14 -27.50 -37.69 -4.28
N GLY A 15 -27.09 -36.68 -3.54
CA GLY A 15 -27.78 -35.40 -3.52
C GLY A 15 -27.66 -34.78 -4.91
N VAL A 16 -28.74 -34.82 -5.66
CA VAL A 16 -28.88 -34.07 -6.92
C VAL A 16 -28.93 -32.60 -6.52
N LEU A 17 -27.82 -31.86 -6.72
CA LEU A 17 -27.81 -30.40 -6.64
C LEU A 17 -28.72 -29.93 -7.79
N ALA A 18 -29.90 -29.42 -7.47
CA ALA A 18 -30.80 -28.82 -8.43
C ALA A 18 -30.14 -27.59 -9.03
N SER A 19 -30.09 -27.50 -10.37
CA SER A 19 -29.66 -26.28 -11.06
C SER A 19 -30.56 -25.11 -10.63
N PRO A 20 -30.00 -23.91 -10.31
CA PRO A 20 -30.80 -22.76 -9.94
C PRO A 20 -31.79 -22.41 -11.06
N THR A 21 -33.01 -22.08 -10.69
CA THR A 21 -34.00 -21.59 -11.68
C THR A 21 -33.72 -20.10 -11.94
N PRO A 22 -34.12 -19.53 -13.10
CA PRO A 22 -33.90 -18.12 -13.42
C PRO A 22 -34.45 -17.12 -12.39
N ASN A 23 -35.37 -17.55 -11.52
CA ASN A 23 -35.95 -16.73 -10.46
C ASN A 23 -35.06 -16.62 -9.19
N ASP A 24 -33.99 -17.39 -9.10
CA ASP A 24 -33.08 -17.39 -7.94
C ASP A 24 -31.83 -16.54 -8.13
N TYR A 25 -31.69 -15.89 -9.30
CA TYR A 25 -30.57 -15.02 -9.58
C TYR A 25 -30.74 -13.64 -8.92
N VAL A 26 -29.66 -13.16 -8.30
CA VAL A 26 -29.59 -11.84 -7.67
C VAL A 26 -28.50 -11.00 -8.32
N VAL A 27 -28.66 -9.68 -8.32
CA VAL A 27 -27.60 -8.77 -8.74
C VAL A 27 -26.40 -8.98 -7.82
N HIS A 28 -25.24 -9.32 -8.41
CA HIS A 28 -23.99 -9.46 -7.67
C HIS A 28 -23.22 -8.14 -7.67
N GLU A 29 -22.99 -7.58 -8.85
CA GLU A 29 -22.43 -6.24 -8.99
C GLU A 29 -23.24 -5.41 -9.99
N ARG A 30 -23.33 -4.09 -9.73
CA ARG A 30 -23.98 -3.12 -10.63
C ARG A 30 -23.19 -1.83 -10.66
N ARG A 31 -22.92 -1.31 -11.87
CA ARG A 31 -22.35 0.02 -12.04
C ARG A 31 -23.44 1.06 -11.76
N ALA A 32 -23.20 1.95 -10.78
CA ALA A 32 -24.18 2.97 -10.41
C ALA A 32 -24.31 4.06 -11.48
N VAL A 33 -23.19 4.50 -12.07
CA VAL A 33 -23.14 5.56 -13.09
C VAL A 33 -22.08 5.20 -14.14
N LEU A 34 -22.36 5.50 -15.40
CA LEU A 34 -21.34 5.43 -16.46
C LEU A 34 -20.42 6.66 -16.32
N PRO A 35 -19.11 6.49 -16.13
CA PRO A 35 -18.17 7.61 -16.06
C PRO A 35 -18.23 8.45 -17.34
N ARG A 36 -18.13 9.78 -17.21
CA ARG A 36 -18.29 10.72 -18.34
C ARG A 36 -17.23 10.55 -19.43
N SER A 37 -16.08 10.02 -19.07
CA SER A 37 -14.97 9.70 -19.98
C SER A 37 -15.23 8.51 -20.90
N TRP A 38 -16.27 7.73 -20.64
CA TRP A 38 -16.59 6.52 -21.39
C TRP A 38 -17.87 6.68 -22.21
N THR A 39 -17.81 6.15 -23.42
CA THR A 39 -18.98 6.01 -24.31
C THR A 39 -19.26 4.55 -24.56
N GLU A 40 -20.48 4.12 -24.32
CA GLU A 40 -20.96 2.80 -24.73
C GLU A 40 -21.16 2.80 -26.24
N GLU A 41 -20.42 1.96 -26.97
CA GLU A 41 -20.43 1.93 -28.44
C GLU A 41 -21.47 0.96 -28.98
N LYS A 42 -21.27 -0.32 -28.74
CA LYS A 42 -22.09 -1.38 -29.29
C LYS A 42 -22.08 -2.63 -28.43
N ARG A 43 -23.08 -3.47 -28.64
CA ARG A 43 -23.08 -4.85 -28.12
C ARG A 43 -21.83 -5.59 -28.60
N LEU A 44 -21.26 -6.37 -27.69
CA LEU A 44 -20.19 -7.29 -28.05
C LEU A 44 -20.73 -8.38 -28.98
N ASP A 45 -19.93 -8.81 -29.96
CA ASP A 45 -20.27 -9.94 -30.80
C ASP A 45 -20.38 -11.21 -29.93
N LYS A 46 -21.48 -11.93 -30.07
CA LYS A 46 -21.78 -13.15 -29.30
C LYS A 46 -20.75 -14.25 -29.45
N ALA A 47 -20.02 -14.28 -30.57
CA ALA A 47 -18.95 -15.23 -30.83
C ALA A 47 -17.59 -14.82 -30.23
N SER A 48 -17.45 -13.58 -29.71
CA SER A 48 -16.22 -13.12 -29.06
C SER A 48 -15.90 -14.00 -27.85
N ILE A 49 -14.66 -14.45 -27.76
CA ILE A 49 -14.19 -15.23 -26.62
C ILE A 49 -13.75 -14.29 -25.49
N LEU A 50 -14.28 -14.54 -24.31
CA LEU A 50 -13.96 -13.82 -23.07
C LEU A 50 -13.15 -14.75 -22.15
N PRO A 51 -11.95 -14.33 -21.70
CA PRO A 51 -11.21 -15.04 -20.67
C PRO A 51 -11.85 -14.72 -19.31
N MET A 52 -12.69 -15.62 -18.83
CA MET A 52 -13.43 -15.46 -17.59
C MET A 52 -12.62 -15.90 -16.39
N ARG A 53 -12.72 -15.13 -15.33
CA ARG A 53 -12.20 -15.49 -14.00
C ARG A 53 -13.25 -15.20 -12.95
N ILE A 54 -13.46 -16.14 -12.06
CA ILE A 54 -14.35 -16.01 -10.91
C ILE A 54 -13.49 -16.02 -9.66
N GLY A 55 -13.38 -14.88 -8.99
CA GLY A 55 -12.75 -14.74 -7.68
C GLY A 55 -13.61 -15.43 -6.63
N LEU A 56 -13.06 -16.43 -5.97
CA LEU A 56 -13.72 -17.16 -4.90
C LEU A 56 -13.50 -16.46 -3.57
N THR A 57 -14.51 -16.45 -2.71
CA THR A 57 -14.41 -15.87 -1.38
C THR A 57 -13.34 -16.60 -0.57
N GLN A 58 -12.38 -15.85 -0.07
CA GLN A 58 -11.31 -16.36 0.79
C GLN A 58 -11.88 -16.82 2.13
N SER A 59 -11.28 -17.85 2.69
CA SER A 59 -11.62 -18.34 4.02
C SER A 59 -10.86 -17.56 5.10
N ASN A 60 -11.40 -17.53 6.30
CA ASN A 60 -10.68 -17.14 7.52
C ASN A 60 -10.08 -15.71 7.56
N LEU A 61 -10.58 -14.76 6.77
CA LEU A 61 -10.06 -13.37 6.82
C LEU A 61 -10.17 -12.78 8.24
N ASP A 62 -11.31 -12.94 8.91
CA ASP A 62 -11.49 -12.49 10.30
C ASP A 62 -10.50 -13.19 11.24
N ARG A 63 -10.30 -14.51 11.07
CA ARG A 63 -9.30 -15.26 11.82
C ARG A 63 -7.88 -14.80 11.54
N GLY A 64 -7.59 -14.37 10.31
CA GLY A 64 -6.30 -13.78 9.92
C GLY A 64 -6.03 -12.49 10.69
N HIS A 65 -7.04 -11.63 10.79
CA HIS A 65 -6.97 -10.42 11.61
C HIS A 65 -6.67 -10.75 13.08
N ASP A 66 -7.48 -11.61 13.70
CA ASP A 66 -7.31 -12.01 15.10
C ASP A 66 -5.91 -12.60 15.34
N LEU A 67 -5.44 -13.46 14.42
CA LEU A 67 -4.14 -14.08 14.52
C LEU A 67 -3.01 -13.05 14.37
N LEU A 68 -3.13 -12.10 13.43
CA LEU A 68 -2.15 -11.02 13.28
C LEU A 68 -2.07 -10.18 14.57
N MET A 69 -3.23 -9.80 15.13
CA MET A 69 -3.25 -9.08 16.41
C MET A 69 -2.59 -9.91 17.52
N GLU A 70 -2.90 -11.21 17.61
CA GLU A 70 -2.33 -12.10 18.63
C GLU A 70 -0.80 -12.23 18.53
N ILE A 71 -0.25 -12.39 17.32
CA ILE A 71 1.21 -12.52 17.14
C ILE A 71 1.95 -11.18 17.19
N SER A 72 1.22 -10.06 17.19
CA SER A 72 1.75 -8.70 17.25
C SER A 72 1.52 -8.01 18.61
N ASP A 73 0.70 -8.56 19.49
CA ASP A 73 0.47 -8.03 20.84
C ASP A 73 1.65 -8.40 21.77
N PRO A 74 2.37 -7.42 22.34
CA PRO A 74 3.52 -7.68 23.22
C PRO A 74 3.17 -8.48 24.49
N ARG A 75 1.89 -8.54 24.86
CA ARG A 75 1.38 -9.30 26.02
C ARG A 75 1.04 -10.75 25.66
N SER A 76 0.98 -11.09 24.40
CA SER A 76 0.62 -12.42 23.94
C SER A 76 1.78 -13.40 24.05
N SER A 77 1.50 -14.62 24.50
CA SER A 77 2.45 -15.72 24.47
C SER A 77 2.82 -16.17 23.05
N ARG A 78 2.09 -15.70 22.05
CA ARG A 78 2.33 -15.98 20.63
C ARG A 78 3.07 -14.85 19.93
N TYR A 79 3.49 -13.81 20.64
CA TYR A 79 4.24 -12.71 20.05
C TYR A 79 5.42 -13.21 19.20
N GLY A 80 5.54 -12.70 17.98
CA GLY A 80 6.62 -13.03 17.05
C GLY A 80 6.57 -14.45 16.45
N GLN A 81 5.51 -15.24 16.69
CA GLN A 81 5.30 -16.55 16.07
C GLN A 81 4.71 -16.38 14.67
N HIS A 82 5.54 -15.90 13.74
CA HIS A 82 5.13 -15.66 12.37
C HIS A 82 4.84 -16.97 11.63
N LEU A 83 3.94 -16.91 10.65
CA LEU A 83 3.57 -18.04 9.80
C LEU A 83 4.53 -18.16 8.62
N SER A 84 4.69 -19.37 8.09
CA SER A 84 5.30 -19.58 6.78
C SER A 84 4.35 -19.15 5.65
N VAL A 85 4.88 -18.97 4.44
CA VAL A 85 4.10 -18.67 3.24
C VAL A 85 3.03 -19.74 2.99
N GLU A 86 3.40 -21.03 3.14
CA GLU A 86 2.51 -22.17 2.94
C GLU A 86 1.39 -22.21 3.99
N GLU A 87 1.69 -21.86 5.24
CA GLU A 87 0.67 -21.75 6.30
C GLU A 87 -0.32 -20.63 6.01
N VAL A 88 0.16 -19.48 5.53
CA VAL A 88 -0.69 -18.34 5.11
C VAL A 88 -1.58 -18.74 3.92
N HIS A 89 -1.01 -19.36 2.88
CA HIS A 89 -1.81 -19.84 1.73
C HIS A 89 -2.89 -20.82 2.17
N SER A 90 -2.54 -21.81 3.00
CA SER A 90 -3.51 -22.81 3.51
C SER A 90 -4.59 -22.19 4.39
N LEU A 91 -4.25 -21.14 5.14
CA LEU A 91 -5.20 -20.45 6.03
C LEU A 91 -6.29 -19.73 5.24
N PHE A 92 -5.94 -19.08 4.13
CA PHE A 92 -6.85 -18.23 3.35
C PHE A 92 -7.41 -18.89 2.09
N ALA A 93 -7.02 -20.10 1.77
CA ALA A 93 -7.59 -20.83 0.63
C ALA A 93 -9.14 -20.86 0.74
N PRO A 94 -9.86 -20.69 -0.38
CA PRO A 94 -11.30 -20.89 -0.40
C PRO A 94 -11.67 -22.29 0.14
N SER A 95 -12.79 -22.39 0.83
CA SER A 95 -13.24 -23.71 1.27
C SER A 95 -13.52 -24.63 0.09
N GLN A 96 -13.25 -25.92 0.24
CA GLN A 96 -13.57 -26.92 -0.80
C GLN A 96 -15.05 -26.87 -1.19
N GLU A 97 -15.95 -26.58 -0.24
CA GLU A 97 -17.38 -26.36 -0.52
C GLU A 97 -17.58 -25.20 -1.50
N THR A 98 -16.86 -24.10 -1.32
CA THR A 98 -16.92 -22.94 -2.23
C THR A 98 -16.48 -23.32 -3.63
N VAL A 99 -15.33 -23.96 -3.76
CA VAL A 99 -14.79 -24.42 -5.05
C VAL A 99 -15.79 -25.37 -5.75
N ASP A 100 -16.25 -26.39 -5.02
CA ASP A 100 -17.14 -27.42 -5.59
C ASP A 100 -18.49 -26.83 -6.02
N ARG A 101 -19.07 -25.93 -5.22
CA ARG A 101 -20.35 -25.27 -5.54
C ARG A 101 -20.26 -24.40 -6.77
N VAL A 102 -19.23 -23.57 -6.88
CA VAL A 102 -19.06 -22.67 -8.02
C VAL A 102 -18.72 -23.47 -9.28
N ARG A 103 -17.86 -24.50 -9.18
CA ARG A 103 -17.55 -25.39 -10.29
C ARG A 103 -18.79 -26.15 -10.80
N ALA A 104 -19.58 -26.73 -9.89
CA ALA A 104 -20.80 -27.44 -10.23
C ALA A 104 -21.83 -26.51 -10.90
N TRP A 105 -21.92 -25.26 -10.48
CA TRP A 105 -22.76 -24.28 -11.15
C TRP A 105 -22.29 -24.02 -12.59
N LEU A 106 -20.99 -23.76 -12.81
CA LEU A 106 -20.44 -23.56 -14.15
C LEU A 106 -20.74 -24.74 -15.07
N GLU A 107 -20.53 -25.97 -14.56
CA GLU A 107 -20.83 -27.21 -15.33
C GLU A 107 -22.31 -27.34 -15.62
N SER A 108 -23.19 -27.01 -14.68
CA SER A 108 -24.65 -27.07 -14.87
C SER A 108 -25.15 -26.05 -15.90
N GLU A 109 -24.45 -24.93 -16.07
CA GLU A 109 -24.73 -23.90 -17.07
C GLU A 109 -24.05 -24.16 -18.43
N GLY A 110 -23.37 -25.31 -18.57
CA GLY A 110 -22.83 -25.81 -19.83
C GLY A 110 -21.38 -25.45 -20.11
N ILE A 111 -20.64 -24.96 -19.12
CA ILE A 111 -19.18 -24.82 -19.21
C ILE A 111 -18.57 -26.19 -18.89
N ALA A 112 -17.97 -26.85 -19.87
CA ALA A 112 -17.43 -28.19 -19.68
C ALA A 112 -16.30 -28.20 -18.65
N GLY A 113 -16.26 -29.21 -17.77
CA GLY A 113 -15.32 -29.29 -16.64
C GLY A 113 -13.84 -29.26 -17.04
N ASP A 114 -13.51 -29.76 -18.24
CA ASP A 114 -12.17 -29.73 -18.85
C ASP A 114 -11.74 -28.32 -19.32
N ARG A 115 -12.69 -27.37 -19.44
CA ARG A 115 -12.42 -25.96 -19.72
C ARG A 115 -12.16 -25.17 -18.44
N ILE A 116 -12.53 -25.71 -17.26
CA ILE A 116 -12.45 -25.00 -15.99
C ILE A 116 -11.14 -25.40 -15.30
N SER A 117 -10.21 -24.47 -15.22
CA SER A 117 -8.99 -24.59 -14.42
C SER A 117 -9.15 -23.83 -13.10
N GLN A 118 -8.39 -24.25 -12.09
CA GLN A 118 -8.24 -23.52 -10.84
C GLN A 118 -6.85 -22.93 -10.79
N SER A 119 -6.73 -21.70 -10.29
CA SER A 119 -5.44 -21.03 -10.11
C SER A 119 -4.56 -21.76 -9.09
N SER A 120 -3.24 -21.56 -9.17
CA SER A 120 -2.26 -22.22 -8.29
C SER A 120 -2.45 -21.88 -6.80
N ASN A 121 -3.01 -20.70 -6.49
CA ASN A 121 -3.37 -20.27 -5.14
C ASN A 121 -4.80 -20.69 -4.73
N GLU A 122 -5.46 -21.46 -5.56
CA GLU A 122 -6.82 -21.98 -5.37
C GLU A 122 -7.95 -20.94 -5.35
N GLN A 123 -7.64 -19.63 -5.48
CA GLN A 123 -8.59 -18.54 -5.28
C GLN A 123 -9.47 -18.22 -6.49
N PHE A 124 -9.15 -18.76 -7.67
CA PHE A 124 -9.90 -18.48 -8.90
C PHE A 124 -10.28 -19.73 -9.66
N LEU A 125 -11.49 -19.71 -10.21
CA LEU A 125 -11.87 -20.58 -11.32
C LEU A 125 -11.77 -19.80 -12.63
N GLN A 126 -11.08 -20.36 -13.62
CA GLN A 126 -10.73 -19.71 -14.88
C GLN A 126 -11.20 -20.56 -16.06
N PHE A 127 -11.78 -19.91 -17.07
CA PHE A 127 -12.24 -20.57 -18.29
C PHE A 127 -12.43 -19.55 -19.42
N ASP A 128 -12.26 -20.01 -20.64
CA ASP A 128 -12.62 -19.24 -21.83
C ASP A 128 -14.04 -19.58 -22.25
N ALA A 129 -14.87 -18.57 -22.53
CA ALA A 129 -16.23 -18.76 -23.00
C ALA A 129 -16.63 -17.69 -24.03
N SER A 130 -17.55 -18.03 -24.94
CA SER A 130 -18.11 -17.03 -25.84
C SER A 130 -18.97 -16.03 -25.08
N ALA A 131 -19.07 -14.81 -25.59
CA ALA A 131 -19.95 -13.79 -25.00
C ALA A 131 -21.39 -14.29 -24.85
N ALA A 132 -21.88 -15.13 -25.78
CA ALA A 132 -23.21 -15.75 -25.68
C ALA A 132 -23.34 -16.69 -24.48
N GLU A 133 -22.31 -17.48 -24.16
CA GLU A 133 -22.29 -18.37 -22.98
C GLU A 133 -22.27 -17.55 -21.70
N VAL A 134 -21.38 -16.52 -21.62
CA VAL A 134 -21.23 -15.67 -20.44
C VAL A 134 -22.46 -14.81 -20.17
N GLU A 135 -23.06 -14.22 -21.20
CA GLU A 135 -24.29 -13.43 -21.08
C GLU A 135 -25.45 -14.27 -20.51
N ARG A 136 -25.54 -15.53 -20.92
CA ARG A 136 -26.53 -16.48 -20.38
C ARG A 136 -26.18 -16.85 -18.92
N LEU A 137 -24.91 -17.18 -18.65
CA LEU A 137 -24.41 -17.57 -17.34
C LEU A 137 -24.66 -16.50 -16.28
N LEU A 138 -24.42 -15.24 -16.64
CA LEU A 138 -24.45 -14.11 -15.70
C LEU A 138 -25.74 -13.27 -15.81
N GLY A 139 -26.69 -13.64 -16.67
CA GLY A 139 -27.90 -12.86 -16.87
C GLY A 139 -27.63 -11.41 -17.26
N THR A 140 -26.68 -11.17 -18.14
CA THR A 140 -26.17 -9.83 -18.47
C THR A 140 -26.02 -9.62 -19.97
N GLU A 141 -25.55 -8.44 -20.33
CA GLU A 141 -25.19 -8.07 -21.72
C GLU A 141 -23.84 -7.36 -21.72
N TYR A 142 -22.92 -7.83 -22.58
CA TYR A 142 -21.60 -7.21 -22.73
C TYR A 142 -21.58 -6.19 -23.86
N TYR A 143 -20.90 -5.09 -23.61
CA TYR A 143 -20.75 -3.97 -24.52
C TYR A 143 -19.26 -3.62 -24.70
N LEU A 144 -18.96 -3.06 -25.87
CA LEU A 144 -17.72 -2.37 -26.12
C LEU A 144 -17.90 -0.92 -25.67
N TYR A 145 -17.02 -0.47 -24.80
CA TYR A 145 -16.94 0.91 -24.35
C TYR A 145 -15.68 1.54 -24.91
N THR A 146 -15.75 2.81 -25.30
CA THR A 146 -14.58 3.56 -25.78
C THR A 146 -14.34 4.75 -24.87
N HIS A 147 -13.10 4.89 -24.43
CA HIS A 147 -12.66 6.01 -23.60
C HIS A 147 -12.41 7.23 -24.48
N GLN A 148 -13.09 8.36 -24.21
CA GLN A 148 -13.08 9.54 -25.07
C GLN A 148 -11.71 10.21 -25.15
N GLY A 149 -10.89 10.14 -24.10
CA GLY A 149 -9.58 10.78 -24.07
C GLY A 149 -8.48 9.97 -24.78
N SER A 150 -8.48 8.63 -24.63
CA SER A 150 -7.43 7.76 -25.16
C SER A 150 -7.83 6.99 -26.43
N GLY A 151 -9.12 6.92 -26.76
CA GLY A 151 -9.64 6.09 -27.83
C GLY A 151 -9.52 4.58 -27.57
N LYS A 152 -9.09 4.16 -26.38
CA LYS A 152 -8.99 2.73 -26.01
C LYS A 152 -10.39 2.14 -25.81
N SER A 153 -10.55 0.89 -26.22
CA SER A 153 -11.80 0.16 -26.05
C SER A 153 -11.69 -0.87 -24.93
N HIS A 154 -12.76 -1.03 -24.17
CA HIS A 154 -12.86 -1.99 -23.08
C HIS A 154 -14.17 -2.79 -23.18
N ILE A 155 -14.15 -4.04 -22.75
CA ILE A 155 -15.32 -4.92 -22.71
C ILE A 155 -15.83 -4.97 -21.28
N ALA A 156 -17.09 -4.60 -21.07
CA ALA A 156 -17.73 -4.66 -19.75
C ALA A 156 -19.24 -4.86 -19.88
N CYS A 157 -19.87 -5.24 -18.76
CA CYS A 157 -21.32 -5.24 -18.60
C CYS A 157 -21.77 -4.08 -17.70
N ARG A 158 -23.07 -3.83 -17.61
CA ARG A 158 -23.64 -2.80 -16.71
C ARG A 158 -23.88 -3.35 -15.32
N GLU A 159 -24.31 -4.61 -15.26
CA GLU A 159 -24.53 -5.40 -14.04
C GLU A 159 -24.42 -6.87 -14.40
N TYR A 160 -24.19 -7.72 -13.42
CA TYR A 160 -24.31 -9.15 -13.60
C TYR A 160 -24.93 -9.83 -12.38
N HIS A 161 -25.42 -11.02 -12.61
CA HIS A 161 -26.19 -11.78 -11.64
C HIS A 161 -25.56 -13.13 -11.41
N VAL A 162 -25.71 -13.62 -10.18
CA VAL A 162 -25.34 -14.98 -9.78
C VAL A 162 -26.50 -15.62 -9.01
N PRO A 163 -26.58 -16.95 -8.93
CA PRO A 163 -27.54 -17.59 -8.03
C PRO A 163 -27.38 -17.09 -6.60
N HIS A 164 -28.47 -16.75 -5.92
CA HIS A 164 -28.43 -16.25 -4.54
C HIS A 164 -27.64 -17.17 -3.61
N SER A 165 -27.73 -18.50 -3.81
CA SER A 165 -26.98 -19.49 -3.03
C SER A 165 -25.46 -19.42 -3.21
N LEU A 166 -24.98 -18.81 -4.32
CA LEU A 166 -23.56 -18.66 -4.64
C LEU A 166 -23.01 -17.27 -4.33
N GLN A 167 -23.85 -16.29 -4.06
CA GLN A 167 -23.43 -14.91 -3.82
C GLN A 167 -22.32 -14.80 -2.75
N ARG A 168 -22.42 -15.60 -1.68
CA ARG A 168 -21.43 -15.65 -0.59
C ARG A 168 -20.14 -16.41 -0.92
N HIS A 169 -20.09 -17.12 -2.06
CA HIS A 169 -18.95 -17.93 -2.51
C HIS A 169 -18.13 -17.22 -3.59
N ILE A 170 -18.63 -16.11 -4.10
CA ILE A 170 -18.02 -15.36 -5.20
C ILE A 170 -17.74 -13.95 -4.71
N ASP A 171 -16.49 -13.49 -4.82
CA ASP A 171 -16.12 -12.11 -4.53
C ASP A 171 -16.46 -11.22 -5.72
N TYR A 172 -15.97 -11.57 -6.91
CA TYR A 172 -16.24 -10.84 -8.15
C TYR A 172 -16.00 -11.72 -9.37
N ILE A 173 -16.45 -11.22 -10.54
CA ILE A 173 -16.26 -11.89 -11.84
C ILE A 173 -15.65 -10.89 -12.84
N THR A 174 -14.64 -11.34 -13.58
CA THR A 174 -14.00 -10.51 -14.60
C THR A 174 -13.94 -11.28 -15.96
N PRO A 175 -14.14 -10.59 -17.10
CA PRO A 175 -14.61 -9.21 -17.27
C PRO A 175 -15.99 -8.97 -16.64
N GLY A 176 -16.16 -7.88 -15.89
CA GLY A 176 -17.38 -7.55 -15.15
C GLY A 176 -17.90 -6.14 -15.48
N ILE A 177 -18.33 -5.41 -14.44
CA ILE A 177 -18.94 -4.07 -14.57
C ILE A 177 -17.93 -2.95 -14.72
N LYS A 178 -16.66 -3.18 -14.40
CA LYS A 178 -15.64 -2.14 -14.26
C LYS A 178 -15.22 -1.60 -15.61
N LEU A 179 -15.14 -0.28 -15.71
CA LEU A 179 -14.56 0.47 -16.82
C LEU A 179 -13.35 1.19 -16.25
N LEU A 180 -12.19 0.93 -16.84
CA LEU A 180 -10.97 1.63 -16.49
C LEU A 180 -11.11 3.10 -16.92
N GLU A 181 -11.07 4.03 -15.98
CA GLU A 181 -10.81 5.41 -16.31
C GLU A 181 -9.34 5.54 -16.70
N VAL A 182 -9.05 5.30 -17.96
CA VAL A 182 -7.79 5.74 -18.52
C VAL A 182 -7.98 7.22 -18.85
N GLU A 183 -7.82 8.10 -17.88
CA GLU A 183 -7.66 9.51 -18.21
C GLU A 183 -6.45 9.64 -19.12
N GLY A 184 -6.68 10.26 -20.27
CA GLY A 184 -5.61 10.59 -21.21
C GLY A 184 -4.55 11.39 -20.47
N VAL A 185 -3.33 10.91 -20.57
CA VAL A 185 -2.11 11.45 -19.98
C VAL A 185 -2.14 12.97 -19.95
N LYS A 186 -2.63 13.55 -18.88
CA LYS A 186 -2.06 14.82 -18.44
C LYS A 186 -0.68 14.43 -17.94
N LYS A 187 0.36 14.77 -18.77
CA LYS A 187 1.76 14.51 -18.47
C LYS A 187 1.99 14.56 -16.97
N ALA A 188 2.66 13.57 -16.46
CA ALA A 188 3.07 13.39 -15.07
C ALA A 188 3.57 14.70 -14.43
N ARG A 189 2.67 15.59 -14.07
CA ARG A 189 2.94 16.77 -13.24
C ARG A 189 2.82 16.44 -11.76
N SER A 190 2.18 15.32 -11.43
CA SER A 190 1.93 14.94 -10.04
C SER A 190 3.15 14.33 -9.35
N ILE A 191 4.02 13.63 -10.07
CA ILE A 191 5.24 13.04 -9.47
C ILE A 191 6.25 14.12 -9.08
N GLU A 192 6.37 15.19 -9.88
CA GLU A 192 7.23 16.34 -9.52
C GLU A 192 6.74 17.08 -8.26
N LYS A 193 5.52 16.85 -7.78
CA LYS A 193 4.94 17.51 -6.62
C LYS A 193 5.08 16.74 -5.31
N ARG A 194 5.44 15.46 -5.33
CA ARG A 194 5.64 14.66 -4.11
C ARG A 194 6.92 15.03 -3.38
N SER A 195 7.88 15.57 -4.09
CA SER A 195 9.09 16.09 -3.49
C SER A 195 9.19 17.57 -3.79
N PHE A 196 9.02 18.42 -2.77
CA PHE A 196 9.29 19.85 -2.88
C PHE A 196 10.79 20.06 -3.02
N ARG A 197 11.25 20.27 -4.25
CA ARG A 197 12.66 20.53 -4.52
C ARG A 197 12.95 22.00 -4.37
N SER A 198 13.97 22.31 -3.61
CA SER A 198 14.53 23.64 -3.54
C SER A 198 16.04 23.56 -3.75
N PRO A 199 16.64 24.48 -4.53
CA PRO A 199 18.09 24.62 -4.53
C PRO A 199 18.57 24.89 -3.08
N LEU A 200 19.83 24.54 -2.80
CA LEU A 200 20.42 24.84 -1.52
C LEU A 200 20.22 26.33 -1.17
N PRO A 201 19.91 26.66 0.09
CA PRO A 201 19.75 28.05 0.49
C PRO A 201 20.96 28.89 0.09
N PRO A 202 20.79 30.12 -0.41
CA PRO A 202 21.90 30.95 -0.86
C PRO A 202 22.99 31.20 0.18
N ILE A 203 22.67 31.02 1.46
CA ILE A 203 23.64 31.09 2.56
C ILE A 203 24.66 29.95 2.45
N LEU A 204 24.23 28.75 2.04
CA LEU A 204 25.10 27.59 1.87
C LEU A 204 25.94 27.70 0.58
N GLU A 205 25.38 28.27 -0.49
CA GLU A 205 26.08 28.49 -1.75
C GLU A 205 27.19 29.57 -1.64
N ARG A 206 27.04 30.50 -0.71
CA ARG A 206 28.01 31.60 -0.49
C ARG A 206 29.18 31.23 0.40
N LEU A 207 29.13 30.09 1.07
CA LEU A 207 30.21 29.65 1.92
C LEU A 207 31.30 28.96 1.08
N THR A 208 32.54 29.37 1.26
CA THR A 208 33.69 28.87 0.49
C THR A 208 34.19 27.50 0.99
N LEU A 209 33.52 26.92 1.97
CA LEU A 209 33.85 25.60 2.53
C LEU A 209 33.24 24.47 1.69
N PRO A 210 33.90 23.33 1.61
CA PRO A 210 33.30 22.13 1.02
C PRO A 210 31.97 21.78 1.72
N LEU A 211 30.99 21.30 0.97
CA LEU A 211 29.67 20.93 1.48
C LEU A 211 29.74 19.94 2.66
N SER A 212 30.68 19.00 2.59
CA SER A 212 30.95 18.03 3.65
C SER A 212 31.46 18.66 4.96
N GLU A 213 32.22 19.76 4.90
CA GLU A 213 32.64 20.48 6.09
C GLU A 213 31.52 21.36 6.64
N LEU A 214 30.76 21.98 5.74
CA LEU A 214 29.66 22.87 6.09
C LEU A 214 28.52 22.11 6.77
N LEU A 215 28.09 20.99 6.22
CA LEU A 215 27.01 20.15 6.71
C LEU A 215 27.50 18.91 7.51
N GLY A 216 28.80 18.82 7.77
CA GLY A 216 29.43 17.74 8.53
C GLY A 216 29.29 17.86 10.06
N ASN A 217 28.44 18.77 10.53
CA ASN A 217 28.13 18.95 11.94
C ASN A 217 26.63 19.24 12.12
N THR A 218 26.14 19.26 13.36
CA THR A 218 24.72 19.45 13.65
C THR A 218 24.25 20.90 13.71
N LEU A 219 25.10 21.87 13.43
CA LEU A 219 24.78 23.31 13.58
C LEU A 219 23.83 23.86 12.52
N LEU A 220 23.69 23.16 11.40
CA LEU A 220 22.84 23.56 10.29
C LEU A 220 21.70 22.54 10.00
N CYS A 221 21.40 21.68 10.96
CA CYS A 221 20.31 20.71 10.81
C CYS A 221 18.93 21.38 10.68
N ASP A 222 18.77 22.57 11.20
CA ASP A 222 17.58 23.40 11.04
C ASP A 222 17.38 23.97 9.63
N VAL A 223 18.43 23.90 8.77
CA VAL A 223 18.42 24.42 7.41
C VAL A 223 18.55 23.30 6.38
N ALA A 224 19.30 22.23 6.71
CA ALA A 224 19.61 21.14 5.80
C ALA A 224 19.84 19.84 6.57
N ILE A 225 18.92 18.92 6.44
CA ILE A 225 18.93 17.63 7.13
C ILE A 225 19.87 16.68 6.40
N THR A 226 20.88 16.19 7.12
CA THR A 226 21.84 15.19 6.65
C THR A 226 21.70 13.90 7.46
N PRO A 227 22.36 12.79 7.08
CA PRO A 227 22.38 11.57 7.90
C PRO A 227 22.87 11.80 9.35
N LEU A 228 23.77 12.75 9.54
CA LEU A 228 24.23 13.14 10.87
C LEU A 228 23.13 13.81 11.68
N CYS A 229 22.31 14.64 11.04
CA CYS A 229 21.16 15.29 11.68
C CYS A 229 20.13 14.24 12.12
N ILE A 230 19.77 13.30 11.24
CA ILE A 230 18.83 12.22 11.54
C ILE A 230 19.33 11.36 12.70
N SER A 231 20.63 11.02 12.68
CA SER A 231 21.25 10.28 13.79
C SER A 231 21.23 11.07 15.10
N ALA A 232 21.31 12.41 15.04
CA ALA A 232 21.26 13.27 16.23
C ALA A 232 19.83 13.43 16.76
N LEU A 233 18.84 13.60 15.88
CA LEU A 233 17.41 13.69 16.23
C LEU A 233 16.93 12.43 16.97
N TYR A 234 17.25 11.27 16.44
CA TYR A 234 16.69 9.99 16.92
C TYR A 234 17.68 9.16 17.73
N ASN A 235 18.85 9.69 18.05
CA ASN A 235 19.92 9.00 18.78
C ASN A 235 20.35 7.66 18.11
N ILE A 236 20.36 7.62 16.78
CA ILE A 236 20.71 6.41 16.03
C ILE A 236 22.22 6.15 16.09
N THR A 237 22.59 4.99 16.58
CA THR A 237 23.99 4.53 16.59
C THR A 237 24.38 3.90 15.26
N ARG A 238 25.67 3.87 14.95
CA ARG A 238 26.16 3.20 13.74
C ARG A 238 25.87 1.70 13.76
N GLY A 239 25.46 1.16 12.60
CA GLY A 239 25.33 -0.28 12.38
C GLY A 239 26.67 -0.99 12.42
N SER A 240 26.63 -2.26 12.81
CA SER A 240 27.82 -3.13 12.85
C SER A 240 27.55 -4.53 12.32
N LYS A 241 26.31 -4.82 11.90
CA LYS A 241 25.85 -6.14 11.47
C LYS A 241 25.16 -6.04 10.12
N ALA A 242 25.18 -7.15 9.38
CA ALA A 242 24.48 -7.31 8.11
C ALA A 242 24.03 -8.78 8.02
N THR A 243 22.83 -9.06 8.48
CA THR A 243 22.24 -10.39 8.48
C THR A 243 21.59 -10.63 7.12
N ASN A 244 21.99 -11.68 6.43
CA ASN A 244 21.41 -12.08 5.16
C ASN A 244 19.92 -12.36 5.31
N GLY A 245 19.09 -11.79 4.43
CA GLY A 245 17.62 -11.87 4.47
C GLY A 245 16.97 -10.81 5.37
N ASN A 246 17.72 -9.84 5.89
CA ASN A 246 17.22 -8.66 6.59
C ASN A 246 17.54 -7.35 5.85
N GLU A 247 17.76 -7.42 4.55
CA GLU A 247 17.90 -6.25 3.70
C GLU A 247 16.61 -5.41 3.72
N LEU A 248 16.75 -4.09 3.77
CA LEU A 248 15.60 -3.18 3.68
C LEU A 248 15.02 -3.21 2.26
N GLY A 249 13.77 -3.60 2.12
CA GLY A 249 13.05 -3.50 0.84
C GLY A 249 12.52 -2.09 0.62
N ILE A 250 12.76 -1.55 -0.57
CA ILE A 250 12.20 -0.27 -1.03
C ILE A 250 11.44 -0.53 -2.33
N PHE A 251 10.19 -0.09 -2.37
CA PHE A 251 9.34 -0.17 -3.55
C PHE A 251 9.46 1.13 -4.35
N GLU A 252 9.74 1.00 -5.64
CA GLU A 252 9.82 2.12 -6.60
C GLU A 252 9.04 1.81 -7.86
N ASP A 253 8.41 2.85 -8.42
CA ASP A 253 7.51 2.73 -9.54
C ASP A 253 7.51 4.00 -10.42
N LEU A 254 6.63 4.04 -11.42
CA LEU A 254 6.32 5.21 -12.24
C LEU A 254 7.53 5.77 -13.01
N GLY A 255 8.55 4.95 -13.23
CA GLY A 255 9.79 5.36 -13.90
C GLY A 255 10.68 6.26 -13.04
N ASP A 256 10.42 6.36 -11.73
CA ASP A 256 11.35 6.99 -10.80
C ASP A 256 12.44 5.98 -10.44
N VAL A 257 13.68 6.25 -10.87
CA VAL A 257 14.79 5.30 -10.83
C VAL A 257 16.05 5.99 -10.32
N TYR A 258 16.73 5.40 -9.34
CA TYR A 258 17.95 5.98 -8.77
C TYR A 258 19.13 6.04 -9.74
N SER A 259 20.08 6.94 -9.47
CA SER A 259 21.36 7.03 -10.14
C SER A 259 22.50 6.52 -9.24
N GLN A 260 23.32 5.62 -9.77
CA GLN A 260 24.52 5.17 -9.06
C GLN A 260 25.53 6.31 -8.84
N GLU A 261 25.57 7.27 -9.77
CA GLU A 261 26.44 8.43 -9.64
C GLU A 261 26.01 9.34 -8.50
N ASP A 262 24.69 9.57 -8.35
CA ASP A 262 24.12 10.35 -7.26
C ASP A 262 24.34 9.68 -5.90
N LEU A 263 24.14 8.34 -5.80
CA LEU A 263 24.49 7.58 -4.59
C LEU A 263 25.99 7.72 -4.24
N ASN A 264 26.86 7.62 -5.21
CA ASN A 264 28.30 7.77 -5.00
C ASN A 264 28.67 9.17 -4.52
N LEU A 265 28.07 10.21 -5.09
CA LEU A 265 28.27 11.60 -4.66
C LEU A 265 27.78 11.80 -3.23
N PHE A 266 26.61 11.26 -2.89
CA PHE A 266 26.06 11.34 -1.56
C PHE A 266 26.94 10.63 -0.52
N PHE A 267 27.35 9.38 -0.80
CA PHE A 267 28.19 8.62 0.13
C PHE A 267 29.55 9.27 0.35
N SER A 268 30.19 9.78 -0.72
CA SER A 268 31.46 10.45 -0.59
C SER A 268 31.36 11.76 0.22
N THR A 269 30.19 12.38 0.24
CA THR A 269 29.96 13.67 0.90
C THR A 269 29.50 13.49 2.36
N PHE A 270 28.51 12.63 2.61
CA PHE A 270 27.79 12.57 3.88
C PHE A 270 27.90 11.21 4.61
N ALA A 271 28.33 10.16 3.94
CA ALA A 271 28.35 8.80 4.49
C ALA A 271 29.59 8.02 4.06
N GLN A 272 30.79 8.60 4.29
CA GLN A 272 32.09 8.10 3.81
C GLN A 272 32.43 6.68 4.29
N GLN A 273 31.72 6.14 5.29
CA GLN A 273 31.84 4.75 5.72
C GLN A 273 31.22 3.77 4.71
N ILE A 274 30.40 4.24 3.78
CA ILE A 274 29.77 3.44 2.72
C ILE A 274 30.69 3.47 1.49
N PRO A 275 31.19 2.31 1.01
CA PRO A 275 32.07 2.27 -0.14
C PRO A 275 31.40 2.78 -1.42
N GLN A 276 32.20 3.40 -2.28
CA GLN A 276 31.77 3.77 -3.63
C GLN A 276 31.35 2.52 -4.40
N GLY A 277 30.25 2.63 -5.17
CA GLY A 277 29.68 1.51 -5.90
C GLY A 277 28.72 0.64 -5.08
N THR A 278 28.48 0.96 -3.79
CA THR A 278 27.38 0.34 -3.02
C THR A 278 26.04 0.67 -3.70
N HIS A 279 25.21 -0.35 -3.89
CA HIS A 279 23.92 -0.25 -4.57
C HIS A 279 22.92 -1.25 -4.03
N PRO A 280 21.61 -1.02 -4.18
CA PRO A 280 20.58 -1.98 -3.80
C PRO A 280 20.60 -3.23 -4.68
N ILE A 281 20.11 -4.34 -4.13
CA ILE A 281 19.86 -5.56 -4.88
C ILE A 281 18.62 -5.36 -5.73
N LEU A 282 18.76 -5.31 -7.04
CA LEU A 282 17.61 -5.11 -7.95
C LEU A 282 16.72 -6.35 -8.02
N LYS A 283 15.45 -6.17 -7.76
CA LYS A 283 14.32 -7.06 -8.02
C LYS A 283 13.42 -6.38 -9.05
N ALA A 284 13.73 -6.58 -10.32
CA ALA A 284 12.97 -5.97 -11.41
C ALA A 284 11.63 -6.68 -11.60
N VAL A 285 10.55 -5.92 -11.57
CA VAL A 285 9.18 -6.37 -11.76
C VAL A 285 8.64 -5.77 -13.05
N ASP A 286 7.96 -6.59 -13.84
CA ASP A 286 7.32 -6.19 -15.10
C ASP A 286 8.29 -5.54 -16.13
N GLY A 287 9.54 -5.97 -16.12
CA GLY A 287 10.54 -5.48 -17.07
C GLY A 287 11.20 -4.14 -16.72
N ALA A 288 10.97 -3.63 -15.53
CA ALA A 288 11.61 -2.42 -15.01
C ALA A 288 13.14 -2.52 -15.03
N GLN A 289 13.80 -1.39 -15.11
CA GLN A 289 15.26 -1.29 -15.20
C GLN A 289 15.80 -0.25 -14.21
N ALA A 290 16.88 -0.62 -13.51
CA ALA A 290 17.65 0.26 -12.64
C ALA A 290 19.13 -0.19 -12.60
N PRO A 291 20.09 0.70 -12.33
CA PRO A 291 19.95 2.14 -12.20
C PRO A 291 19.76 2.85 -13.54
N THR A 292 19.46 4.15 -13.48
CA THR A 292 19.42 5.03 -14.65
C THR A 292 20.67 5.94 -14.72
N SER A 293 20.80 6.68 -15.81
CA SER A 293 21.84 7.71 -15.93
C SER A 293 21.54 8.89 -15.00
N VAL A 294 22.58 9.58 -14.54
CA VAL A 294 22.47 10.75 -13.65
C VAL A 294 21.49 11.82 -14.17
N THR A 295 21.45 12.04 -15.49
CA THR A 295 20.54 13.04 -16.11
C THR A 295 19.06 12.64 -16.03
N ASN A 296 18.78 11.36 -15.89
CA ASN A 296 17.42 10.80 -15.84
C ASN A 296 17.02 10.35 -14.42
N ALA A 297 17.89 10.58 -13.43
CA ALA A 297 17.65 10.17 -12.05
C ALA A 297 16.31 10.69 -11.54
N GLY A 298 15.54 9.78 -10.94
CA GLY A 298 14.32 10.07 -10.23
C GLY A 298 14.62 10.57 -8.81
N PRO A 299 13.93 11.60 -8.33
CA PRO A 299 14.22 12.15 -7.01
C PRO A 299 13.71 11.29 -5.87
N GLU A 300 12.64 10.54 -6.08
CA GLU A 300 12.05 9.67 -5.06
C GLU A 300 13.02 8.52 -4.74
N SER A 301 13.46 7.81 -5.76
CA SER A 301 14.35 6.68 -5.62
C SER A 301 15.75 7.12 -5.10
N ASP A 302 16.27 8.26 -5.57
CA ASP A 302 17.51 8.84 -5.01
C ASP A 302 17.32 9.19 -3.51
N LEU A 303 16.16 9.75 -3.11
CA LEU A 303 15.86 10.08 -1.72
C LEU A 303 15.86 8.83 -0.84
N ASP A 304 15.05 7.84 -1.20
CA ASP A 304 14.81 6.67 -0.37
C ASP A 304 16.11 5.92 -0.05
N PHE A 305 16.99 5.74 -1.03
CA PHE A 305 18.29 5.08 -0.82
C PHE A 305 19.30 5.98 -0.10
N GLN A 306 19.36 7.27 -0.40
CA GLN A 306 20.32 8.16 0.21
C GLN A 306 20.03 8.40 1.69
N ILE A 307 18.75 8.43 2.10
CA ILE A 307 18.37 8.65 3.49
C ILE A 307 18.43 7.36 4.32
N SER A 308 18.14 6.20 3.74
CA SER A 308 18.06 4.93 4.45
C SER A 308 19.43 4.23 4.63
N TYR A 309 20.28 4.23 3.60
CA TYR A 309 21.58 3.56 3.65
C TYR A 309 22.47 3.97 4.84
N PRO A 310 22.63 5.26 5.17
CA PRO A 310 23.43 5.68 6.32
C PRO A 310 22.95 5.11 7.65
N ILE A 311 21.66 4.82 7.76
CA ILE A 311 21.02 4.27 8.96
C ILE A 311 21.27 2.76 9.03
N ILE A 312 21.08 2.01 7.93
CA ILE A 312 21.15 0.55 7.94
C ILE A 312 22.57 0.01 7.78
N TRP A 313 23.53 0.80 7.22
CA TRP A 313 24.87 0.32 6.93
C TRP A 313 25.53 -0.37 8.15
N PRO A 314 26.16 -1.56 8.00
CA PRO A 314 26.58 -2.23 6.77
C PRO A 314 25.54 -3.16 6.10
N GLN A 315 24.26 -3.16 6.54
CA GLN A 315 23.22 -3.89 5.84
C GLN A 315 22.93 -3.25 4.47
N ASN A 316 22.48 -4.07 3.52
CA ASN A 316 22.13 -3.64 2.17
C ASN A 316 20.61 -3.38 2.03
N SER A 317 20.20 -2.82 0.89
CA SER A 317 18.81 -2.66 0.49
C SER A 317 18.46 -3.56 -0.69
N ILE A 318 17.16 -3.82 -0.84
CA ILE A 318 16.54 -4.41 -2.05
C ILE A 318 15.72 -3.33 -2.71
N LEU A 319 15.90 -3.15 -4.01
CA LEU A 319 15.06 -2.31 -4.84
C LEU A 319 14.04 -3.19 -5.57
N PHE A 320 12.77 -3.01 -5.27
CA PHE A 320 11.66 -3.54 -6.08
C PHE A 320 11.25 -2.46 -7.08
N GLN A 321 11.95 -2.41 -8.21
CA GLN A 321 11.61 -1.50 -9.29
C GLN A 321 10.51 -2.14 -10.13
N THR A 322 9.39 -1.44 -10.27
CA THR A 322 8.18 -1.96 -10.90
C THR A 322 7.88 -1.21 -12.21
N ASP A 323 7.08 -1.82 -13.06
CA ASP A 323 6.54 -1.34 -14.33
C ASP A 323 7.43 -1.35 -15.56
N ASP A 324 6.81 -1.77 -16.65
CA ASP A 324 7.39 -1.66 -17.98
C ASP A 324 7.41 -0.20 -18.51
N PRO A 325 8.32 0.14 -19.45
CA PRO A 325 8.43 1.50 -19.97
C PRO A 325 7.15 2.01 -20.66
N ASN A 326 6.31 1.11 -21.19
CA ASN A 326 5.06 1.51 -21.83
C ASN A 326 4.01 1.89 -20.78
N TYR A 327 3.96 1.15 -19.65
CA TYR A 327 3.08 1.49 -18.54
C TYR A 327 3.48 2.81 -17.90
N THR A 328 4.75 2.99 -17.57
CA THR A 328 5.27 4.25 -17.01
C THR A 328 5.01 5.47 -17.89
N ALA A 329 5.01 5.29 -19.21
CA ALA A 329 4.69 6.36 -20.16
C ALA A 329 3.20 6.71 -20.22
N ASN A 330 2.33 5.78 -19.82
CA ASN A 330 0.86 5.87 -19.90
C ASN A 330 0.18 5.75 -18.54
N TYR A 331 0.87 6.11 -17.48
CA TYR A 331 0.49 5.88 -16.10
C TYR A 331 -0.99 6.17 -15.79
N ASN A 332 -1.59 5.23 -15.09
CA ASN A 332 -2.86 5.35 -14.39
C ASN A 332 -2.66 4.76 -12.97
N PHE A 333 -3.07 5.49 -11.92
CA PHE A 333 -2.90 5.10 -10.53
C PHE A 333 -3.51 3.73 -10.19
N SER A 334 -4.53 3.31 -10.93
CA SER A 334 -5.16 2.01 -10.73
C SER A 334 -4.20 0.86 -11.04
N GLY A 335 -4.03 -0.05 -10.11
CA GLY A 335 -3.29 -1.30 -10.31
C GLY A 335 -1.80 -1.26 -9.95
N PHE A 336 -1.20 -0.11 -9.68
CA PHE A 336 0.25 0.00 -9.54
C PHE A 336 0.85 -0.86 -8.40
N LEU A 337 0.16 -1.04 -7.28
CA LEU A 337 0.60 -1.92 -6.21
C LEU A 337 0.35 -3.41 -6.49
N ASN A 338 -0.58 -3.75 -7.40
CA ASN A 338 -0.89 -5.13 -7.71
C ASN A 338 0.25 -5.87 -8.38
N THR A 339 0.90 -5.27 -9.39
CA THR A 339 2.03 -5.86 -10.11
C THR A 339 3.18 -6.19 -9.15
N PHE A 340 3.42 -5.31 -8.18
CA PHE A 340 4.39 -5.54 -7.13
C PHE A 340 3.96 -6.67 -6.17
N LEU A 341 2.71 -6.64 -5.69
CA LEU A 341 2.17 -7.69 -4.82
C LEU A 341 2.22 -9.06 -5.51
N ASP A 342 1.88 -9.14 -6.79
CA ASP A 342 2.03 -10.35 -7.58
C ASP A 342 3.45 -10.90 -7.49
N ALA A 343 4.45 -10.07 -7.63
CA ALA A 343 5.83 -10.49 -7.67
C ALA A 343 6.35 -11.04 -6.33
N ILE A 344 5.82 -10.57 -5.20
CA ILE A 344 6.23 -10.98 -3.85
C ILE A 344 5.29 -11.95 -3.16
N ASP A 345 4.05 -12.08 -3.63
CA ASP A 345 3.07 -13.03 -3.09
C ASP A 345 2.42 -13.86 -4.21
N GLY A 346 2.85 -15.11 -4.33
CA GLY A 346 2.29 -16.05 -5.30
C GLY A 346 0.81 -16.38 -5.06
N SER A 347 0.25 -16.04 -3.91
CA SER A 347 -1.19 -16.20 -3.64
C SER A 347 -2.04 -15.08 -4.25
N TYR A 348 -1.44 -13.93 -4.54
CA TYR A 348 -2.14 -12.75 -5.07
C TYR A 348 -2.23 -12.73 -6.59
N CYS A 349 -1.22 -13.21 -7.28
CA CYS A 349 -1.01 -13.04 -8.73
C CYS A 349 -2.01 -13.71 -9.67
N SER A 350 -3.07 -14.29 -9.22
CA SER A 350 -4.20 -14.66 -10.07
C SER A 350 -5.30 -13.60 -10.10
N GLU A 351 -5.09 -12.51 -9.38
CA GLU A 351 -5.98 -11.37 -9.34
C GLU A 351 -5.72 -10.41 -10.48
N ILE A 352 -6.21 -10.70 -11.65
CA ILE A 352 -6.31 -9.67 -12.69
C ILE A 352 -7.59 -8.88 -12.44
N SER A 353 -7.44 -7.71 -11.83
CA SER A 353 -8.50 -6.70 -11.80
C SER A 353 -8.56 -6.02 -13.17
N PRO A 354 -9.75 -5.63 -13.66
CA PRO A 354 -9.82 -4.72 -14.81
C PRO A 354 -9.15 -3.35 -14.57
N LEU A 355 -8.78 -3.05 -13.31
CA LEU A 355 -8.02 -1.87 -12.93
C LEU A 355 -6.52 -2.07 -13.12
N ASP A 356 -6.07 -3.32 -13.29
CA ASP A 356 -4.65 -3.60 -13.45
C ASP A 356 -4.20 -3.38 -14.88
N PRO A 357 -2.97 -2.93 -15.11
CA PRO A 357 -2.40 -2.89 -16.44
C PRO A 357 -2.29 -4.31 -17.02
N PRO A 358 -2.28 -4.46 -18.36
CA PRO A 358 -1.96 -5.75 -18.97
C PRO A 358 -0.57 -6.21 -18.52
N TYR A 359 -0.47 -7.39 -17.92
CA TYR A 359 0.77 -7.97 -17.43
C TYR A 359 0.83 -9.48 -17.75
N PRO A 360 1.73 -9.96 -18.60
CA PRO A 360 2.63 -9.20 -19.49
C PRO A 360 1.89 -8.29 -20.49
N ASN A 361 2.55 -7.23 -20.95
CA ASN A 361 1.94 -6.19 -21.76
C ASN A 361 2.19 -6.42 -23.27
N PRO A 362 1.16 -6.73 -24.09
CA PRO A 362 1.32 -7.02 -25.51
C PRO A 362 1.63 -5.79 -26.38
N ALA A 363 1.48 -4.57 -25.84
CA ALA A 363 1.72 -3.34 -26.61
C ALA A 363 3.21 -3.16 -26.97
N ASP A 364 3.50 -2.31 -27.98
CA ASP A 364 4.87 -1.98 -28.35
C ASP A 364 5.58 -1.28 -27.18
N GLY A 365 6.79 -1.77 -26.83
CA GLY A 365 7.55 -1.30 -25.68
C GLY A 365 7.15 -1.91 -24.34
N GLY A 366 6.04 -2.65 -24.27
CA GLY A 366 5.62 -3.32 -23.07
C GLY A 366 6.41 -4.61 -22.77
N TYR A 367 6.41 -5.06 -21.54
CA TYR A 367 7.06 -6.28 -21.08
C TYR A 367 6.46 -7.54 -21.73
N LYS A 368 7.32 -8.34 -22.38
CA LYS A 368 6.93 -9.58 -23.09
C LYS A 368 7.34 -10.85 -22.35
N GLY A 369 7.86 -10.73 -21.13
CA GLY A 369 8.30 -11.86 -20.33
C GLY A 369 7.13 -12.68 -19.76
N GLN A 370 7.46 -13.57 -18.84
CA GLN A 370 6.45 -14.34 -18.11
C GLN A 370 5.86 -13.49 -16.98
N LEU A 371 4.60 -13.74 -16.62
CA LEU A 371 3.99 -13.23 -15.41
C LEU A 371 4.88 -13.59 -14.20
N GLN A 372 5.31 -12.59 -13.46
CA GLN A 372 6.12 -12.78 -12.26
C GLN A 372 5.18 -12.97 -11.06
N CYS A 373 5.02 -14.22 -10.65
CA CYS A 373 4.07 -14.65 -9.64
C CYS A 373 4.83 -15.29 -8.48
N GLY A 374 4.94 -14.61 -7.33
CA GLY A 374 5.67 -15.09 -6.17
C GLY A 374 7.16 -15.39 -6.45
N VAL A 375 7.75 -14.64 -7.38
CA VAL A 375 9.15 -14.89 -7.83
C VAL A 375 10.18 -14.32 -6.86
N TYR A 376 9.77 -13.39 -6.01
CA TYR A 376 10.61 -12.77 -5.02
C TYR A 376 10.10 -13.04 -3.60
N GLN A 377 10.99 -13.31 -2.68
CA GLN A 377 10.63 -13.35 -1.26
C GLN A 377 10.40 -11.93 -0.76
N PRO A 378 9.34 -11.68 0.03
CA PRO A 378 9.15 -10.40 0.66
C PRO A 378 10.29 -10.07 1.64
N PRO A 379 10.73 -8.81 1.73
CA PRO A 379 11.73 -8.39 2.71
C PRO A 379 11.14 -8.43 4.12
N LYS A 380 11.99 -8.37 5.16
CA LYS A 380 11.49 -8.30 6.54
C LYS A 380 10.94 -6.92 6.91
N VAL A 381 11.43 -5.89 6.26
CA VAL A 381 10.90 -4.52 6.32
C VAL A 381 10.77 -3.99 4.91
N LEU A 382 9.63 -3.41 4.58
CA LEU A 382 9.33 -2.83 3.28
C LEU A 382 8.93 -1.37 3.46
N SER A 383 9.55 -0.46 2.71
CA SER A 383 9.19 0.95 2.62
C SER A 383 8.47 1.24 1.32
N ILE A 384 7.35 1.99 1.40
CA ILE A 384 6.54 2.40 0.26
C ILE A 384 6.26 3.90 0.37
N SER A 385 6.79 4.67 -0.56
CA SER A 385 6.63 6.13 -0.62
C SER A 385 5.55 6.57 -1.60
N TYR A 386 4.54 5.74 -1.83
CA TYR A 386 3.48 5.93 -2.83
C TYR A 386 2.09 5.72 -2.22
N GLY A 387 1.08 6.35 -2.83
CA GLY A 387 -0.32 6.19 -2.47
C GLY A 387 -1.23 7.14 -3.27
N GLY A 388 -2.51 7.16 -3.00
CA GLY A 388 -3.51 8.02 -3.64
C GLY A 388 -4.78 8.15 -2.80
N ALA A 389 -5.74 8.97 -3.25
CA ALA A 389 -6.95 9.16 -2.49
C ALA A 389 -7.75 7.85 -2.38
N GLU A 390 -8.21 7.55 -1.17
CA GLU A 390 -9.05 6.37 -0.88
C GLU A 390 -10.31 6.33 -1.78
N ALA A 391 -10.84 7.51 -2.12
CA ALA A 391 -12.03 7.63 -2.97
C ALA A 391 -11.80 7.25 -4.45
N ASP A 392 -10.57 7.16 -4.92
CA ASP A 392 -10.23 6.91 -6.32
C ASP A 392 -10.30 5.44 -6.71
N LEU A 393 -10.27 4.55 -5.74
CA LEU A 393 -10.32 3.11 -5.96
C LEU A 393 -11.62 2.49 -5.42
N PRO A 394 -12.15 1.44 -6.06
CA PRO A 394 -13.29 0.71 -5.52
C PRO A 394 -12.99 0.11 -4.14
N ILE A 395 -13.96 0.17 -3.22
CA ILE A 395 -13.81 -0.33 -1.84
C ILE A 395 -13.36 -1.79 -1.80
N VAL A 396 -13.95 -2.64 -2.64
CA VAL A 396 -13.61 -4.06 -2.69
C VAL A 396 -12.15 -4.27 -3.10
N TYR A 397 -11.67 -3.50 -4.08
CA TYR A 397 -10.30 -3.54 -4.54
C TYR A 397 -9.31 -3.16 -3.42
N GLN A 398 -9.57 -2.06 -2.71
CA GLN A 398 -8.74 -1.63 -1.59
C GLN A 398 -8.74 -2.64 -0.44
N ARG A 399 -9.91 -3.16 -0.05
CA ARG A 399 -10.03 -4.18 1.01
C ARG A 399 -9.25 -5.43 0.68
N ARG A 400 -9.24 -5.82 -0.60
CA ARG A 400 -8.49 -6.98 -1.03
C ARG A 400 -6.98 -6.74 -0.97
N GLN A 401 -6.48 -5.62 -1.49
CA GLN A 401 -5.06 -5.26 -1.31
C GLN A 401 -4.69 -5.18 0.18
N CYS A 402 -5.53 -4.59 1.00
CA CYS A 402 -5.27 -4.48 2.43
C CYS A 402 -5.21 -5.86 3.13
N ALA A 403 -5.98 -6.83 2.67
CA ALA A 403 -5.87 -8.21 3.14
C ALA A 403 -4.53 -8.87 2.77
N GLU A 404 -3.92 -8.50 1.64
CA GLU A 404 -2.58 -8.98 1.28
C GLU A 404 -1.50 -8.39 2.21
N TRP A 405 -1.63 -7.12 2.58
CA TRP A 405 -0.75 -6.54 3.61
C TRP A 405 -0.87 -7.26 4.97
N MET A 406 -2.09 -7.66 5.36
CA MET A 406 -2.31 -8.50 6.55
C MET A 406 -1.56 -9.84 6.43
N LYS A 407 -1.63 -10.50 5.28
CA LYS A 407 -0.95 -11.77 5.04
C LYS A 407 0.59 -11.65 5.10
N LEU A 408 1.14 -10.54 4.60
CA LEU A 408 2.55 -10.23 4.75
C LEU A 408 2.91 -10.00 6.23
N GLY A 409 2.06 -9.28 6.98
CA GLY A 409 2.22 -9.11 8.43
C GLY A 409 2.25 -10.44 9.18
N LEU A 410 1.38 -11.40 8.82
CA LEU A 410 1.40 -12.76 9.38
C LEU A 410 2.71 -13.50 9.10
N GLN A 411 3.40 -13.18 8.00
CA GLN A 411 4.72 -13.73 7.64
C GLN A 411 5.88 -12.99 8.34
N GLY A 412 5.58 -12.02 9.20
CA GLY A 412 6.58 -11.24 9.93
C GLY A 412 7.20 -10.10 9.13
N VAL A 413 6.51 -9.59 8.11
CA VAL A 413 6.89 -8.41 7.35
C VAL A 413 6.35 -7.15 8.01
N SER A 414 7.22 -6.16 8.21
CA SER A 414 6.82 -4.79 8.60
C SER A 414 6.67 -3.95 7.33
N VAL A 415 5.46 -3.53 6.99
CA VAL A 415 5.22 -2.65 5.84
C VAL A 415 5.01 -1.23 6.35
N VAL A 416 5.87 -0.33 5.89
CA VAL A 416 5.93 1.09 6.29
C VAL A 416 5.56 1.95 5.09
N VAL A 417 4.60 2.86 5.27
CA VAL A 417 4.03 3.66 4.18
C VAL A 417 4.03 5.14 4.52
N ALA A 418 4.38 5.98 3.56
CA ALA A 418 4.24 7.43 3.67
C ALA A 418 2.77 7.84 3.77
N SER A 419 2.45 8.80 4.64
CA SER A 419 1.06 9.19 4.91
C SER A 419 0.43 10.10 3.84
N GLY A 420 1.24 10.67 2.95
CA GLY A 420 0.81 11.64 1.93
C GLY A 420 1.26 13.07 2.26
N ASP A 421 1.16 13.96 1.27
CA ASP A 421 1.73 15.32 1.32
C ASP A 421 0.68 16.41 1.08
N SER A 422 -0.60 16.08 1.20
CA SER A 422 -1.71 16.99 0.92
C SER A 422 -2.62 17.25 2.13
N GLY A 423 -2.16 16.91 3.34
CA GLY A 423 -2.93 17.12 4.56
C GLY A 423 -4.21 16.30 4.60
N VAL A 424 -5.34 16.96 4.80
CA VAL A 424 -6.66 16.33 4.76
C VAL A 424 -7.31 16.36 3.37
N GLU A 425 -6.61 16.85 2.35
CA GLU A 425 -7.06 16.85 0.94
C GLU A 425 -6.60 15.59 0.21
N GLY A 426 -7.27 15.27 -0.89
CA GLY A 426 -6.74 14.37 -1.91
C GLY A 426 -5.53 14.99 -2.61
N ARG A 427 -4.71 14.18 -3.25
CA ARG A 427 -3.51 14.66 -3.95
C ARG A 427 -3.88 15.54 -5.13
N ASN A 428 -3.14 16.62 -5.29
CA ASN A 428 -3.27 17.49 -6.46
C ASN A 428 -2.84 16.72 -7.72
N GLY A 429 -3.82 16.38 -8.56
CA GLY A 429 -3.62 15.58 -9.77
C GLY A 429 -4.22 14.19 -9.73
N ASP A 430 -4.78 13.78 -8.59
CA ASP A 430 -5.65 12.60 -8.49
C ASP A 430 -6.94 12.82 -9.29
N PRO A 431 -7.60 11.76 -9.77
CA PRO A 431 -8.76 11.89 -10.67
C PRO A 431 -10.03 12.44 -10.00
N THR A 432 -10.01 12.79 -8.73
CA THR A 432 -11.13 13.45 -8.06
C THR A 432 -11.39 14.83 -8.64
N PRO A 433 -12.63 15.18 -8.98
CA PRO A 433 -12.97 16.49 -9.57
C PRO A 433 -12.65 17.68 -8.67
N THR A 434 -12.59 17.43 -7.36
CA THR A 434 -12.15 18.36 -6.33
C THR A 434 -11.18 17.62 -5.44
N GLU A 435 -10.13 18.25 -5.01
CA GLU A 435 -9.13 17.68 -4.08
C GLU A 435 -9.76 17.26 -2.74
N CYS A 436 -11.01 17.64 -2.51
CA CYS A 436 -11.84 17.28 -1.36
C CYS A 436 -13.14 16.61 -1.83
N LEU A 437 -13.67 15.74 -1.00
CA LEU A 437 -14.83 14.93 -1.31
C LEU A 437 -16.15 15.67 -1.05
N GLY A 438 -17.26 15.02 -1.43
CA GLY A 438 -18.61 15.56 -1.27
C GLY A 438 -18.98 16.57 -2.36
N THR A 439 -20.27 16.89 -2.46
CA THR A 439 -20.81 17.76 -3.52
C THR A 439 -20.33 19.21 -3.44
N GLU A 440 -19.91 19.66 -2.25
CA GLU A 440 -19.38 21.00 -2.00
C GLU A 440 -17.84 21.03 -1.97
N GLY A 441 -17.15 19.89 -2.12
CA GLY A 441 -15.70 19.84 -2.04
C GLY A 441 -15.14 20.21 -0.67
N LYS A 442 -15.76 19.76 0.41
CA LYS A 442 -15.36 20.09 1.80
C LYS A 442 -15.07 18.89 2.66
N VAL A 443 -15.44 17.69 2.22
CA VAL A 443 -15.20 16.46 2.97
C VAL A 443 -13.75 16.04 2.77
N PHE A 444 -13.11 15.64 3.84
CA PHE A 444 -11.71 15.24 3.85
C PHE A 444 -11.48 13.96 3.02
N ALA A 445 -10.35 13.89 2.36
CA ALA A 445 -9.99 12.83 1.44
C ALA A 445 -8.79 12.02 2.01
N PRO A 446 -9.04 10.97 2.78
CA PRO A 446 -7.97 10.11 3.32
C PRO A 446 -7.24 9.36 2.20
N ASP A 447 -6.00 8.94 2.47
CA ASP A 447 -5.06 8.38 1.51
C ASP A 447 -4.96 6.85 1.64
N PHE A 448 -4.90 6.14 0.50
CA PHE A 448 -4.66 4.69 0.42
C PHE A 448 -3.29 4.43 -0.24
N PRO A 449 -2.46 3.49 0.24
CA PRO A 449 -2.74 2.45 1.24
C PRO A 449 -2.55 2.89 2.70
N ALA A 450 -2.23 4.16 2.98
CA ALA A 450 -1.95 4.68 4.32
C ALA A 450 -3.06 4.38 5.35
N THR A 451 -4.32 4.29 4.90
CA THR A 451 -5.48 3.96 5.75
C THR A 451 -5.70 2.48 5.99
N CYS A 452 -4.94 1.57 5.36
CA CYS A 452 -5.04 0.14 5.67
C CYS A 452 -4.58 -0.14 7.12
N PRO A 453 -5.37 -0.84 7.96
CA PRO A 453 -5.04 -1.06 9.37
C PRO A 453 -3.89 -2.04 9.61
N TYR A 454 -3.33 -2.65 8.58
CA TYR A 454 -2.25 -3.64 8.65
C TYR A 454 -0.89 -3.09 8.21
N LEU A 455 -0.81 -1.78 8.03
CA LEU A 455 0.41 -1.05 7.69
C LEU A 455 0.81 -0.12 8.84
N THR A 456 2.09 0.25 8.88
CA THR A 456 2.58 1.34 9.73
C THR A 456 2.73 2.60 8.88
N THR A 457 1.93 3.60 9.13
CA THR A 457 1.89 4.84 8.35
C THR A 457 2.70 5.93 9.02
N VAL A 458 3.56 6.62 8.24
CA VAL A 458 4.53 7.59 8.76
C VAL A 458 4.22 8.98 8.22
N GLY A 459 3.93 9.91 9.14
CA GLY A 459 3.74 11.34 8.87
C GLY A 459 5.06 12.13 8.85
N GLY A 460 4.96 13.39 8.50
CA GLY A 460 6.11 14.27 8.32
C GLY A 460 6.28 15.33 9.41
N THR A 461 7.52 15.49 9.86
CA THR A 461 7.96 16.55 10.78
C THR A 461 9.08 17.39 10.16
N TYR A 462 9.40 18.52 10.77
CA TYR A 462 10.61 19.28 10.45
C TYR A 462 11.23 19.88 11.72
N LEU A 463 12.50 20.24 11.63
CA LEU A 463 13.24 20.91 12.70
C LEU A 463 13.14 22.43 12.49
N PRO A 464 12.53 23.21 13.39
CA PRO A 464 12.38 24.65 13.25
C PRO A 464 13.71 25.40 13.14
N LEU A 465 13.71 26.53 12.42
CA LEU A 465 14.89 27.36 12.24
C LEU A 465 15.45 27.81 13.59
N GLY A 466 16.74 27.62 13.83
CA GLY A 466 17.46 27.90 15.06
C GLY A 466 17.42 26.78 16.11
N ALA A 467 16.73 25.67 15.83
CA ALA A 467 16.63 24.53 16.74
C ALA A 467 17.87 23.60 16.68
N ASP A 468 18.24 23.05 17.84
CA ASP A 468 19.32 22.07 17.98
C ASP A 468 18.72 20.64 17.94
N PRO A 469 19.08 19.76 17.00
CA PRO A 469 18.48 18.44 16.83
C PRO A 469 18.65 17.50 18.05
N ARG A 470 19.44 17.89 19.03
CA ARG A 470 19.65 17.10 20.25
C ARG A 470 18.86 17.59 21.45
N LYS A 471 18.22 18.75 21.34
CA LYS A 471 17.61 19.44 22.51
C LYS A 471 16.20 19.92 22.25
N ASP A 472 15.96 20.37 21.03
CA ASP A 472 14.72 21.02 20.68
C ASP A 472 13.80 20.02 19.96
N GLU A 473 12.51 20.22 20.11
CA GLU A 473 11.48 19.34 19.53
C GLU A 473 11.26 19.65 18.05
N GLU A 474 11.00 18.62 17.28
CA GLU A 474 10.44 18.72 15.94
C GLU A 474 8.99 19.23 16.03
N VAL A 475 8.48 19.77 14.95
CA VAL A 475 7.07 20.15 14.80
C VAL A 475 6.50 19.54 13.53
N ALA A 476 5.18 19.50 13.39
CA ALA A 476 4.56 19.05 12.14
C ALA A 476 5.06 19.89 10.97
N VAL A 477 5.34 19.26 9.83
CA VAL A 477 5.88 19.93 8.65
C VAL A 477 4.95 21.03 8.14
N THR A 478 5.52 22.14 7.68
CA THR A 478 4.77 23.33 7.25
C THR A 478 5.01 23.75 5.79
N SER A 479 6.06 23.24 5.15
CA SER A 479 6.36 23.48 3.73
C SER A 479 5.35 22.79 2.80
N PHE A 480 4.80 21.70 3.27
CA PHE A 480 3.64 20.96 2.76
C PHE A 480 2.83 20.43 3.93
N PRO A 481 1.53 20.15 3.81
CA PRO A 481 0.76 19.52 4.87
C PRO A 481 0.99 18.01 4.89
N SER A 482 1.41 17.44 6.03
CA SER A 482 1.52 15.99 6.21
C SER A 482 0.17 15.31 6.10
N GLY A 483 0.05 14.25 5.32
CA GLY A 483 -1.19 13.48 5.18
C GLY A 483 -1.61 12.86 6.50
N GLY A 484 -2.90 12.92 6.83
CA GLY A 484 -3.44 12.36 8.05
C GLY A 484 -4.92 12.61 8.23
N GLY A 485 -5.53 11.79 9.07
CA GLY A 485 -6.98 11.84 9.30
C GLY A 485 -7.59 10.48 9.61
N PHE A 486 -8.74 10.20 9.01
CA PHE A 486 -9.56 9.02 9.32
C PHE A 486 -10.11 8.41 8.03
N SER A 487 -9.99 7.10 7.88
CA SER A 487 -10.51 6.34 6.73
C SER A 487 -12.03 6.45 6.58
N ASN A 488 -12.49 6.42 5.34
CA ASN A 488 -13.92 6.32 5.01
C ASN A 488 -14.38 4.87 4.80
N ILE A 489 -13.45 3.90 4.74
CA ILE A 489 -13.76 2.51 4.39
C ILE A 489 -13.24 1.46 5.39
N TYR A 490 -12.28 1.83 6.24
CA TYR A 490 -11.77 0.96 7.30
C TYR A 490 -12.20 1.48 8.67
N GLU A 491 -12.68 0.58 9.51
CA GLU A 491 -12.96 0.89 10.91
C GLU A 491 -11.66 1.14 11.68
N ARG A 492 -11.79 1.87 12.78
CA ARG A 492 -10.69 2.09 13.71
C ARG A 492 -10.19 0.75 14.24
N ALA A 493 -8.88 0.52 14.14
CA ALA A 493 -8.27 -0.68 14.67
C ALA A 493 -8.27 -0.69 16.22
N ASP A 494 -8.42 -1.87 16.81
CA ASP A 494 -8.48 -2.04 18.26
C ASP A 494 -7.25 -1.49 18.98
N TYR A 495 -6.07 -1.62 18.38
CA TYR A 495 -4.83 -1.09 18.96
C TYR A 495 -4.79 0.44 19.04
N GLN A 496 -5.62 1.16 18.25
CA GLN A 496 -5.69 2.63 18.25
C GLN A 496 -6.78 3.19 19.18
N GLN A 497 -7.70 2.35 19.64
CA GLN A 497 -8.96 2.79 20.25
C GLN A 497 -8.72 3.82 21.35
N GLN A 498 -7.89 3.49 22.33
CA GLN A 498 -7.62 4.37 23.47
C GLN A 498 -6.92 5.67 23.06
N ALA A 499 -5.93 5.60 22.16
CA ALA A 499 -5.16 6.76 21.72
C ALA A 499 -6.05 7.79 20.99
N VAL A 500 -6.95 7.32 20.13
CA VAL A 500 -7.89 8.18 19.37
C VAL A 500 -8.97 8.75 20.30
N GLU A 501 -9.51 7.97 21.24
CA GLU A 501 -10.45 8.49 22.25
C GLU A 501 -9.82 9.58 23.11
N ASP A 502 -8.58 9.39 23.50
CA ASP A 502 -7.80 10.37 24.24
C ASP A 502 -7.58 11.66 23.44
N TYR A 503 -7.28 11.55 22.14
CA TYR A 503 -7.17 12.70 21.26
C TYR A 503 -8.48 13.49 21.22
N PHE A 504 -9.60 12.87 20.92
CA PHE A 504 -10.89 13.56 20.88
C PHE A 504 -11.32 14.16 22.22
N SER A 505 -10.86 13.57 23.33
CA SER A 505 -11.15 14.13 24.66
C SER A 505 -10.34 15.39 24.99
N ARG A 506 -9.14 15.53 24.39
CA ARG A 506 -8.18 16.60 24.68
C ARG A 506 -8.15 17.69 23.62
N ALA A 507 -8.28 17.32 22.36
CA ALA A 507 -8.07 18.17 21.20
C ALA A 507 -9.12 17.94 20.09
N ASP A 508 -10.41 17.77 20.47
CA ASP A 508 -11.49 17.63 19.48
C ASP A 508 -11.42 18.81 18.50
N PRO A 509 -11.30 18.56 17.18
CA PRO A 509 -11.16 19.60 16.17
C PRO A 509 -12.42 20.49 16.02
N GLY A 510 -13.55 20.09 16.62
CA GLY A 510 -14.79 20.85 16.56
C GLY A 510 -15.47 20.86 15.19
N TYR A 511 -15.01 20.06 14.25
CA TYR A 511 -15.64 19.92 12.95
C TYR A 511 -16.87 19.02 13.01
N PRO A 512 -17.90 19.26 12.18
CA PRO A 512 -18.98 18.31 12.01
C PRO A 512 -18.41 17.00 11.42
N PHE A 513 -18.91 15.87 11.91
CA PHE A 513 -18.43 14.54 11.53
C PHE A 513 -19.57 13.59 11.17
N TYR A 514 -19.24 12.51 10.51
CA TYR A 514 -20.12 11.36 10.29
C TYR A 514 -19.47 10.08 10.84
N GLU A 515 -20.26 9.03 10.94
CA GLU A 515 -19.84 7.74 11.51
C GLU A 515 -20.28 6.62 10.56
N SER A 516 -19.52 6.42 9.48
CA SER A 516 -19.80 5.43 8.46
C SER A 516 -18.51 5.00 7.77
N VAL A 517 -18.32 3.69 7.58
CA VAL A 517 -17.21 3.12 6.82
C VAL A 517 -17.64 2.71 5.40
N ASP A 518 -18.65 3.38 4.88
CA ASP A 518 -19.10 3.25 3.50
C ASP A 518 -18.73 4.53 2.73
N ASN A 519 -17.82 4.38 1.78
CA ASN A 519 -17.36 5.48 0.94
C ASN A 519 -18.50 6.20 0.17
N SER A 520 -19.70 5.61 0.10
CA SER A 520 -20.88 6.24 -0.48
C SER A 520 -21.60 7.25 0.44
N SER A 521 -21.26 7.29 1.72
CA SER A 521 -21.95 8.05 2.77
C SER A 521 -21.26 9.35 3.16
N PHE A 522 -20.51 9.96 2.25
CA PHE A 522 -19.85 11.24 2.49
C PHE A 522 -20.81 12.34 2.88
N ALA A 523 -20.39 13.17 3.83
CA ALA A 523 -21.12 14.34 4.29
C ALA A 523 -22.49 14.03 4.91
N GLU A 524 -22.73 12.83 5.38
CA GLU A 524 -23.92 12.50 6.13
C GLU A 524 -24.06 13.47 7.32
N ASN A 525 -25.24 14.04 7.52
CA ASN A 525 -25.49 15.08 8.53
C ASN A 525 -24.59 16.34 8.44
N GLY A 526 -23.99 16.63 7.28
CA GLY A 526 -23.07 17.76 7.11
C GLY A 526 -21.65 17.52 7.67
N GLY A 527 -21.33 16.28 8.01
CA GLY A 527 -19.99 15.90 8.49
C GLY A 527 -18.93 16.04 7.40
N ILE A 528 -17.71 16.40 7.79
CA ILE A 528 -16.59 16.57 6.86
C ILE A 528 -15.49 15.52 7.05
N TYR A 529 -15.56 14.69 8.07
CA TYR A 529 -14.66 13.55 8.27
C TYR A 529 -15.38 12.39 8.96
N ASN A 530 -14.82 11.18 8.84
CA ASN A 530 -15.37 9.98 9.46
C ASN A 530 -14.76 9.73 10.84
N ARG A 531 -15.50 9.98 11.91
CA ARG A 531 -14.99 9.90 13.30
C ARG A 531 -14.66 8.47 13.76
N ILE A 532 -15.25 7.45 13.15
CA ILE A 532 -15.03 6.04 13.52
C ILE A 532 -14.00 5.34 12.64
N GLY A 533 -13.46 6.03 11.64
CA GLY A 533 -12.50 5.44 10.70
C GLY A 533 -11.15 5.10 11.33
N ARG A 534 -10.41 4.21 10.64
CA ARG A 534 -8.99 3.96 10.91
C ARG A 534 -8.25 5.28 10.89
N ALA A 535 -7.57 5.61 11.97
CA ALA A 535 -6.85 6.85 12.19
C ALA A 535 -5.39 6.74 11.73
N TYR A 536 -4.87 7.77 11.03
CA TYR A 536 -3.49 7.82 10.54
C TYR A 536 -2.91 9.23 10.58
N PRO A 537 -1.58 9.42 10.61
CA PRO A 537 -0.52 8.40 10.63
C PRO A 537 -0.40 7.68 11.99
N ASP A 538 0.39 6.60 12.03
CA ASP A 538 0.71 5.91 13.29
C ASP A 538 1.85 6.57 14.03
N VAL A 539 2.88 6.99 13.30
CA VAL A 539 4.10 7.64 13.78
C VAL A 539 4.51 8.75 12.80
N ALA A 540 5.56 9.49 13.11
CA ALA A 540 6.16 10.47 12.20
C ALA A 540 7.69 10.37 12.19
N ALA A 541 8.31 11.02 11.20
CA ALA A 541 9.75 11.27 11.18
C ALA A 541 10.05 12.53 10.35
N ILE A 542 11.31 12.98 10.40
CA ILE A 542 11.78 14.14 9.64
C ILE A 542 11.47 13.99 8.15
N ALA A 543 10.88 15.02 7.58
CA ALA A 543 10.31 14.98 6.23
C ALA A 543 10.61 16.23 5.39
N ASP A 544 11.38 17.17 5.89
CA ASP A 544 11.64 18.42 5.17
C ASP A 544 13.10 18.82 5.24
N ASN A 545 13.52 19.63 4.26
CA ASN A 545 14.89 20.12 4.12
C ASN A 545 15.95 18.99 4.05
N VAL A 546 15.58 17.82 3.57
CA VAL A 546 16.50 16.68 3.42
C VAL A 546 17.46 16.92 2.25
N VAL A 547 18.76 16.83 2.49
CA VAL A 547 19.77 16.95 1.43
C VAL A 547 19.92 15.64 0.70
N ILE A 548 19.76 15.68 -0.61
CA ILE A 548 20.09 14.58 -1.52
C ILE A 548 20.99 15.05 -2.64
N PHE A 549 21.63 14.13 -3.35
CA PHE A 549 22.14 14.36 -4.69
C PHE A 549 21.13 13.83 -5.69
N ASN A 550 20.71 14.65 -6.63
CA ASN A 550 19.86 14.25 -7.74
C ASN A 550 20.31 14.99 -9.01
N LYS A 551 20.49 14.24 -10.08
CA LYS A 551 21.02 14.74 -11.36
C LYS A 551 22.40 15.41 -11.21
N GLY A 552 23.24 14.84 -10.35
CA GLY A 552 24.60 15.31 -10.08
C GLY A 552 24.70 16.55 -9.19
N MET A 553 23.58 17.04 -8.64
CA MET A 553 23.55 18.27 -7.85
C MET A 553 22.95 18.04 -6.47
N PRO A 554 23.53 18.65 -5.41
CA PRO A 554 22.91 18.63 -4.09
C PRO A 554 21.62 19.47 -4.13
N THR A 555 20.55 18.92 -3.57
CA THR A 555 19.19 19.47 -3.62
C THR A 555 18.53 19.25 -2.27
N LEU A 556 17.70 20.19 -1.81
CA LEU A 556 16.78 19.95 -0.70
C LEU A 556 15.49 19.35 -1.22
N ILE A 557 15.01 18.36 -0.52
CA ILE A 557 13.75 17.67 -0.82
C ILE A 557 12.93 17.53 0.46
N GLY A 558 11.60 17.53 0.32
CA GLY A 558 10.65 17.26 1.40
C GLY A 558 9.50 16.39 0.91
N GLY A 559 8.87 15.70 1.84
CA GLY A 559 7.75 14.79 1.63
C GLY A 559 7.71 13.73 2.73
N THR A 560 6.56 13.17 3.01
CA THR A 560 6.43 11.99 3.88
C THR A 560 7.19 10.78 3.33
N SER A 561 7.55 10.85 2.04
CA SER A 561 8.50 9.96 1.36
C SER A 561 9.90 9.94 1.98
N ALA A 562 10.32 10.99 2.68
CA ALA A 562 11.56 10.97 3.47
C ALA A 562 11.36 10.27 4.82
N ALA A 563 10.19 10.44 5.43
CA ALA A 563 9.88 9.91 6.76
C ALA A 563 9.74 8.38 6.77
N ALA A 564 9.07 7.82 5.78
CA ALA A 564 8.83 6.37 5.71
C ALA A 564 10.12 5.54 5.65
N PRO A 565 11.09 5.80 4.75
CA PRO A 565 12.33 5.04 4.70
C PRO A 565 13.23 5.25 5.93
N VAL A 566 13.15 6.39 6.63
CA VAL A 566 13.84 6.59 7.91
C VAL A 566 13.28 5.64 8.97
N PHE A 567 11.96 5.57 9.13
CA PHE A 567 11.35 4.69 10.11
C PHE A 567 11.56 3.21 9.75
N ALA A 568 11.42 2.85 8.47
CA ALA A 568 11.70 1.51 7.97
C ALA A 568 13.17 1.09 8.22
N ALA A 569 14.12 1.99 7.99
CA ALA A 569 15.53 1.75 8.28
C ALA A 569 15.79 1.50 9.79
N ILE A 570 15.07 2.23 10.67
CA ILE A 570 15.13 2.00 12.12
C ILE A 570 14.63 0.59 12.48
N LEU A 571 13.50 0.15 11.91
CA LEU A 571 12.99 -1.21 12.13
C LEU A 571 13.97 -2.28 11.61
N THR A 572 14.59 -2.04 10.45
CA THR A 572 15.64 -2.92 9.90
C THR A 572 16.81 -3.05 10.87
N ARG A 573 17.24 -1.94 11.48
CA ARG A 573 18.31 -1.95 12.50
C ARG A 573 17.91 -2.69 13.78
N ILE A 574 16.68 -2.57 14.22
CA ILE A 574 16.16 -3.34 15.36
C ILE A 574 16.14 -4.84 15.04
N ASN A 575 15.72 -5.19 13.83
CA ASN A 575 15.75 -6.59 13.37
C ASN A 575 17.16 -7.16 13.38
N GLU A 576 18.20 -6.40 13.00
CA GLU A 576 19.60 -6.85 13.08
C GLU A 576 20.00 -7.27 14.51
N GLU A 577 19.60 -6.47 15.49
CA GLU A 577 19.93 -6.77 16.88
C GLU A 577 19.13 -7.98 17.41
N ARG A 578 17.86 -8.12 17.04
CA ARG A 578 17.01 -9.26 17.41
C ARG A 578 17.52 -10.57 16.80
N LEU A 579 17.78 -10.56 15.50
CA LEU A 579 18.30 -11.73 14.77
C LEU A 579 19.67 -12.18 15.29
N ALA A 580 20.53 -11.24 15.69
CA ALA A 580 21.84 -11.54 16.26
C ALA A 580 21.79 -12.33 17.58
N VAL A 581 20.67 -12.28 18.30
CA VAL A 581 20.44 -13.04 19.53
C VAL A 581 19.45 -14.19 19.36
N GLY A 582 19.08 -14.50 18.10
CA GLY A 582 18.21 -15.63 17.76
C GLY A 582 16.72 -15.38 17.99
N LYS A 583 16.30 -14.11 18.07
CA LYS A 583 14.87 -13.73 18.14
C LYS A 583 14.28 -13.58 16.74
N SER A 584 12.96 -13.64 16.64
CA SER A 584 12.22 -13.33 15.40
C SER A 584 12.36 -11.85 15.02
N THR A 585 12.04 -11.48 13.77
CA THR A 585 11.84 -10.09 13.34
C THR A 585 10.65 -9.46 14.07
N VAL A 586 10.54 -8.14 14.05
CA VAL A 586 9.47 -7.41 14.77
C VAL A 586 8.08 -7.62 14.16
N GLY A 587 7.98 -7.92 12.85
CA GLY A 587 6.72 -8.11 12.16
C GLY A 587 5.83 -6.87 12.11
N PHE A 588 4.51 -7.02 12.18
CA PHE A 588 3.57 -5.90 12.26
C PHE A 588 3.67 -5.23 13.62
N VAL A 589 4.09 -3.96 13.64
CA VAL A 589 4.54 -3.29 14.87
C VAL A 589 3.50 -2.45 15.58
N ASN A 590 2.39 -2.05 14.92
CA ASN A 590 1.46 -1.08 15.48
C ASN A 590 0.92 -1.47 16.87
N PRO A 591 0.51 -2.72 17.15
CA PRO A 591 0.06 -3.09 18.50
C PRO A 591 1.10 -2.85 19.60
N VAL A 592 2.39 -3.03 19.29
CA VAL A 592 3.50 -2.73 20.20
C VAL A 592 3.65 -1.24 20.38
N LEU A 593 3.66 -0.47 19.29
CA LEU A 593 3.89 0.99 19.30
C LEU A 593 2.79 1.72 20.09
N TYR A 594 1.52 1.37 19.84
CA TYR A 594 0.38 1.96 20.56
C TYR A 594 0.30 1.54 22.05
N ALA A 595 0.86 0.38 22.39
CA ALA A 595 0.98 -0.03 23.79
C ALA A 595 2.11 0.68 24.53
N HIS A 596 3.07 1.31 23.83
CA HIS A 596 4.28 1.90 24.37
C HIS A 596 4.56 3.30 23.76
N PRO A 597 3.64 4.28 23.90
CA PRO A 597 3.85 5.61 23.33
C PRO A 597 5.08 6.33 23.91
N GLU A 598 5.57 5.95 25.09
CA GLU A 598 6.73 6.51 25.75
C GLU A 598 8.06 6.30 25.02
N VAL A 599 8.11 5.47 23.99
CA VAL A 599 9.31 5.25 23.17
C VAL A 599 9.42 6.22 21.99
N PHE A 600 8.52 7.20 21.93
CA PHE A 600 8.50 8.26 20.92
C PHE A 600 8.77 9.63 21.55
N ASN A 601 9.23 10.58 20.73
CA ASN A 601 9.24 11.98 21.03
C ASN A 601 7.90 12.56 20.57
N ASP A 602 7.06 12.97 21.50
CA ASP A 602 5.72 13.49 21.23
C ASP A 602 5.80 14.86 20.52
N ILE A 603 5.00 15.03 19.45
CA ILE A 603 4.97 16.27 18.65
C ILE A 603 3.65 16.99 18.92
N THR A 604 3.74 18.18 19.49
CA THR A 604 2.55 18.90 19.99
C THR A 604 2.23 20.18 19.24
N GLN A 605 2.97 20.51 18.18
CA GLN A 605 2.83 21.75 17.43
C GLN A 605 2.65 21.51 15.94
N GLY A 606 1.71 22.24 15.34
CA GLY A 606 1.41 22.23 13.91
C GLY A 606 0.04 21.66 13.56
N SER A 607 -0.23 21.56 12.28
CA SER A 607 -1.51 21.06 11.74
C SER A 607 -1.32 20.56 10.31
N ASN A 608 -2.34 19.88 9.77
CA ASN A 608 -2.37 19.39 8.39
C ASN A 608 -3.53 19.99 7.58
N PRO A 609 -3.47 21.29 7.23
CA PRO A 609 -4.55 22.01 6.59
C PRO A 609 -4.96 21.40 5.24
N GLY A 610 -6.23 21.64 4.90
CA GLY A 610 -6.83 21.21 3.63
C GLY A 610 -8.34 21.42 3.63
N CYS A 611 -8.97 21.29 2.47
CA CYS A 611 -10.41 21.42 2.28
C CYS A 611 -10.99 22.73 2.84
N GLY A 612 -10.21 23.82 2.77
CA GLY A 612 -10.59 25.14 3.29
C GLY A 612 -10.59 25.21 4.82
N THR A 613 -9.96 24.28 5.50
CA THR A 613 -9.84 24.21 6.97
C THR A 613 -8.36 24.21 7.42
N GLN A 614 -8.14 24.30 8.73
CA GLN A 614 -6.81 24.08 9.32
C GLN A 614 -6.47 22.57 9.44
N GLY A 615 -7.34 21.68 8.98
CA GLY A 615 -7.18 20.26 9.19
C GLY A 615 -7.24 19.87 10.66
N PHE A 616 -6.50 18.83 11.03
CA PHE A 616 -6.30 18.43 12.41
C PHE A 616 -5.08 19.15 13.00
N SER A 617 -5.04 19.25 14.33
CA SER A 617 -3.90 19.82 15.05
C SER A 617 -3.09 18.73 15.72
N ALA A 618 -1.76 18.90 15.73
CA ALA A 618 -0.88 18.13 16.60
C ALA A 618 -1.22 18.42 18.07
N ALA A 619 -1.15 17.39 18.90
CA ALA A 619 -1.53 17.45 20.31
C ALA A 619 -0.77 16.40 21.13
N THR A 620 -0.72 16.57 22.45
CA THR A 620 -0.07 15.59 23.33
C THR A 620 -0.65 14.18 23.16
N GLY A 621 0.23 13.20 23.00
CA GLY A 621 -0.08 11.82 22.70
C GLY A 621 -0.34 11.63 21.22
N TRP A 622 -1.06 10.59 20.83
CA TRP A 622 -1.38 10.38 19.42
C TRP A 622 -2.26 11.52 18.87
N ASP A 623 -1.97 11.95 17.66
CA ASP A 623 -2.80 12.89 16.89
C ASP A 623 -2.79 12.55 15.38
N PRO A 624 -3.80 13.02 14.58
CA PRO A 624 -3.91 12.68 13.17
C PRO A 624 -3.01 13.54 12.25
N VAL A 625 -1.92 14.11 12.76
CA VAL A 625 -0.91 14.86 12.01
C VAL A 625 0.45 14.16 12.07
N THR A 626 0.85 13.75 13.30
CA THR A 626 2.18 13.21 13.61
C THR A 626 2.13 11.84 14.31
N GLY A 627 0.93 11.25 14.44
CA GLY A 627 0.78 9.95 15.10
C GLY A 627 1.26 9.98 16.55
N LEU A 628 1.95 8.94 16.98
CA LEU A 628 2.58 8.83 18.31
C LEU A 628 3.82 9.72 18.47
N GLY A 629 4.25 10.41 17.41
CA GLY A 629 5.46 11.22 17.39
C GLY A 629 6.63 10.58 16.64
N THR A 630 7.85 11.12 16.86
CA THR A 630 9.07 10.71 16.15
C THR A 630 9.88 9.68 16.96
N PRO A 631 10.67 8.80 16.31
CA PRO A 631 11.29 7.67 16.98
C PRO A 631 12.39 8.07 17.97
N ASN A 632 12.41 7.46 19.14
CA ASN A 632 13.57 7.43 20.03
C ASN A 632 14.24 6.06 19.87
N TYR A 633 15.27 5.97 19.01
CA TYR A 633 15.88 4.70 18.63
C TYR A 633 16.36 3.85 19.83
N PRO A 634 17.09 4.39 20.83
CA PRO A 634 17.48 3.59 21.99
C PRO A 634 16.28 2.99 22.74
N ALA A 635 15.22 3.78 22.96
CA ALA A 635 14.04 3.32 23.66
C ALA A 635 13.27 2.26 22.86
N LEU A 636 13.12 2.45 21.54
CA LEU A 636 12.56 1.45 20.64
C LEU A 636 13.37 0.16 20.63
N LEU A 637 14.70 0.26 20.55
CA LEU A 637 15.58 -0.89 20.57
C LEU A 637 15.44 -1.68 21.88
N ASP A 638 15.50 -1.00 23.02
CA ASP A 638 15.36 -1.62 24.33
C ASP A 638 14.00 -2.31 24.49
N LEU A 639 12.92 -1.65 24.03
CA LEU A 639 11.57 -2.23 24.00
C LEU A 639 11.55 -3.53 23.20
N PHE A 640 11.90 -3.48 21.92
CA PHE A 640 11.82 -4.66 21.06
C PHE A 640 12.80 -5.76 21.46
N MET A 641 13.96 -5.42 22.04
CA MET A 641 14.88 -6.41 22.60
C MET A 641 14.34 -7.05 23.89
N SER A 642 13.46 -6.40 24.62
CA SER A 642 12.82 -7.01 25.80
C SER A 642 11.75 -8.05 25.45
N LEU A 643 11.10 -7.91 24.28
CA LEU A 643 10.06 -8.83 23.80
C LEU A 643 10.65 -10.19 23.39
N PRO A 644 9.85 -11.28 23.42
CA PRO A 644 10.28 -12.64 23.06
C PRO A 644 10.95 -12.78 21.70
#